data_41fef1a7a328cb84fd3f4b2f4256a261
#
_entry.id   41fef1a7a328cb84fd3f4b2f4256a261
#
_cell.length_a   1.000
_cell.length_b   1.000
_cell.length_c   1.000
_cell.angle_alpha   90.00
_cell.angle_beta   90.00
_cell.angle_gamma   90.00
#
_symmetry.space_group_name_H-M   'P 1'
#
loop_
_entity.id
_entity.type
_entity.pdbx_description
1 polymer ?
#
loop_
_entity_poly.entity_id
_entity_poly.type
_entity_poly.pdbx_seq_one_letter_code
_entity_poly.pdbx_strand_id
1 'polypeptide(L)'
;MLIFTVFISLFISSFPLSQGAINHSEKNTFVEGQSIYLVSDEHPYYNLLTSPLACWYTDKDQSLQPLLLVQGQTVSARQQDFISKFTSDSTIISIGFTPKNYAVDQTFVGSPLLLSYQLAKDYFPKSDKALILPIDEIIDTYTLALLSTPLASYLHMPILLYNPNQQQHQQLFLTLESLNASSIYAVGSKIPSQFQDSYKLIHMKNTQDIQELMLSAIQNQFKKINYVTLTNPKDVSPLNLLDENNESIQIPIQHTSLYVLGKKFVLSGSDTVTKKITIPQGIHKYSTKITMKEITSVFPNDGSTPVFLSATLTDPNGRTISYGHSPGYRTNATYIETLITNHSGEYTLTISLFYGYRGGYFSLRGVSDVKTILEIDQHMQTLNDAHYPLISDLSQNAAYLTSAHGGIMIADEKFSLTDETYLEIADHHSTGPWYDETLQEYNNEKVNFIISRLQKNLSLLKNHDLYNGYVNGSGWLALLGDTNMIPMYYYPSNQTHLAERGLPSDNPYSLNHSLSPGRVISYTASDTSLLIARTLFYEQVCGPPTPEDEWHRKFNFVFGEGFGETGGFFHQIPYANKLESYGFLTTVYGDLRNSRQAAERLNVYTDTNYVEYLGHGDWFWFTPSIYGFNSIGQSIGAVQVRS
;
A
#
# COMPACT_ATOMS: atom_id res chain seq x y z
N MET A 1 -9.29 -15.91 -21.65
CA MET A 1 -10.22 -15.80 -20.53
C MET A 1 -9.47 -16.37 -19.33
N LEU A 2 -8.77 -15.49 -18.61
CA LEU A 2 -8.00 -15.86 -17.42
C LEU A 2 -8.96 -16.04 -16.25
N ILE A 3 -8.96 -17.22 -15.67
CA ILE A 3 -9.68 -17.52 -14.43
C ILE A 3 -8.69 -17.27 -13.30
N PHE A 4 -8.82 -16.16 -12.61
CA PHE A 4 -8.13 -15.92 -11.35
C PHE A 4 -8.91 -16.61 -10.23
N THR A 5 -8.43 -17.73 -9.78
CA THR A 5 -8.93 -18.37 -8.57
C THR A 5 -7.98 -17.98 -7.43
N VAL A 6 -8.38 -16.99 -6.64
CA VAL A 6 -7.65 -16.70 -5.39
C VAL A 6 -8.11 -17.71 -4.36
N PHE A 7 -7.34 -18.76 -4.17
CA PHE A 7 -7.48 -19.67 -3.03
C PHE A 7 -6.80 -19.04 -1.81
N ILE A 8 -7.56 -18.39 -0.96
CA ILE A 8 -7.14 -18.18 0.43
C ILE A 8 -7.55 -19.44 1.19
N SER A 9 -6.75 -20.50 1.10
CA SER A 9 -6.88 -21.66 1.97
C SER A 9 -6.27 -21.30 3.32
N LEU A 10 -7.09 -20.82 4.23
CA LEU A 10 -6.76 -20.88 5.64
C LEU A 10 -6.75 -22.35 6.06
N PHE A 11 -5.57 -22.95 6.12
CA PHE A 11 -5.35 -24.14 6.92
C PHE A 11 -5.59 -23.74 8.39
N ILE A 12 -6.84 -23.89 8.81
CA ILE A 12 -7.13 -24.01 10.25
C ILE A 12 -6.64 -25.42 10.62
N SER A 13 -5.33 -25.57 10.84
CA SER A 13 -4.85 -26.61 11.69
C SER A 13 -5.59 -26.45 13.01
N SER A 14 -6.06 -27.54 13.57
CA SER A 14 -6.75 -27.62 14.86
C SER A 14 -5.83 -27.10 15.99
N PHE A 15 -5.70 -25.79 16.09
CA PHE A 15 -5.18 -25.16 17.28
C PHE A 15 -6.35 -25.06 18.27
N PRO A 16 -6.17 -25.56 19.50
CA PRO A 16 -7.09 -25.17 20.56
C PRO A 16 -7.01 -23.64 20.59
N LEU A 17 -8.14 -22.99 20.40
CA LEU A 17 -8.33 -21.61 20.81
C LEU A 17 -8.18 -21.60 22.34
N SER A 18 -6.94 -21.69 22.83
CA SER A 18 -6.66 -21.12 24.13
C SER A 18 -7.07 -19.67 23.98
N GLN A 19 -7.93 -19.20 24.85
CA GLN A 19 -8.05 -17.79 25.19
C GLN A 19 -6.66 -17.34 25.66
N GLY A 20 -5.75 -17.18 24.71
CA GLY A 20 -4.57 -16.38 24.86
C GLY A 20 -5.10 -14.96 24.93
N ALA A 21 -5.56 -14.56 26.13
CA ALA A 21 -5.41 -13.19 26.51
C ALA A 21 -4.02 -12.80 26.02
N ILE A 22 -3.97 -11.87 25.08
CA ILE A 22 -2.75 -11.13 24.80
C ILE A 22 -2.41 -10.55 26.17
N ASN A 23 -1.56 -11.25 26.90
CA ASN A 23 -0.91 -10.66 28.04
C ASN A 23 -0.01 -9.60 27.42
N HIS A 24 -0.56 -8.40 27.23
CA HIS A 24 0.22 -7.20 27.25
C HIS A 24 1.00 -7.27 28.55
N SER A 25 2.27 -7.69 28.46
CA SER A 25 3.18 -7.56 29.56
C SER A 25 3.14 -6.11 29.98
N GLU A 26 2.70 -5.88 31.21
CA GLU A 26 2.67 -4.61 31.91
C GLU A 26 2.00 -3.47 31.10
N LYS A 27 0.82 -3.05 31.54
CA LYS A 27 0.10 -1.88 31.01
C LYS A 27 1.09 -0.72 30.91
N ASN A 28 1.54 -0.42 29.67
CA ASN A 28 2.13 0.89 29.40
C ASN A 28 1.01 1.89 29.66
N THR A 29 1.17 2.72 30.67
CA THR A 29 0.23 3.80 30.96
C THR A 29 0.45 4.85 29.87
N PHE A 30 -0.54 5.04 28.99
CA PHE A 30 -0.52 6.12 28.01
C PHE A 30 -0.55 7.46 28.77
N VAL A 31 0.34 8.37 28.42
CA VAL A 31 0.36 9.71 28.98
C VAL A 31 -0.82 10.50 28.42
N GLU A 32 -1.69 11.01 29.28
CA GLU A 32 -2.83 11.86 28.92
C GLU A 32 -2.33 13.19 28.30
N GLY A 33 -2.88 13.55 27.17
CA GLY A 33 -2.56 14.73 26.38
C GLY A 33 -2.41 14.29 24.92
N GLN A 34 -3.51 13.84 24.31
CA GLN A 34 -3.44 13.16 23.03
C GLN A 34 -3.42 14.17 21.89
N SER A 35 -2.40 14.08 21.04
CA SER A 35 -2.34 14.81 19.78
C SER A 35 -2.60 13.87 18.62
N ILE A 36 -3.12 14.39 17.51
CA ILE A 36 -3.21 13.70 16.23
C ILE A 36 -2.37 14.47 15.24
N TYR A 37 -1.40 13.82 14.63
CA TYR A 37 -0.53 14.41 13.63
C TYR A 37 -1.04 14.10 12.23
N LEU A 38 -1.38 15.16 11.46
CA LEU A 38 -1.66 15.12 10.04
C LEU A 38 -0.40 15.56 9.29
N VAL A 39 0.20 14.68 8.53
CA VAL A 39 1.51 14.89 7.93
C VAL A 39 1.38 14.87 6.41
N SER A 40 1.99 15.85 5.72
CA SER A 40 2.04 15.84 4.26
C SER A 40 2.80 14.63 3.72
N ASP A 41 2.26 13.99 2.69
CA ASP A 41 2.94 12.92 1.94
C ASP A 41 3.84 13.45 0.81
N GLU A 42 3.88 14.76 0.61
CA GLU A 42 4.65 15.38 -0.49
C GLU A 42 6.17 15.20 -0.36
N HIS A 43 6.66 14.96 0.87
CA HIS A 43 8.08 14.73 1.10
C HIS A 43 8.32 13.77 2.27
N PRO A 44 9.12 12.70 2.09
CA PRO A 44 9.27 11.63 3.09
C PRO A 44 9.83 12.09 4.43
N TYR A 45 10.64 13.15 4.45
CA TYR A 45 11.23 13.68 5.68
C TYR A 45 10.21 14.31 6.63
N TYR A 46 9.02 14.73 6.18
CA TYR A 46 7.99 15.19 7.12
C TYR A 46 7.58 14.09 8.10
N ASN A 47 7.42 12.86 7.59
CA ASN A 47 7.09 11.74 8.46
C ASN A 47 8.25 11.35 9.38
N LEU A 48 9.50 11.39 8.91
CA LEU A 48 10.67 11.13 9.76
C LEU A 48 10.74 12.12 10.92
N LEU A 49 10.53 13.41 10.66
CA LEU A 49 10.51 14.46 11.69
C LEU A 49 9.39 14.26 12.71
N THR A 50 8.24 13.78 12.27
CA THR A 50 7.05 13.62 13.11
C THR A 50 7.09 12.32 13.92
N SER A 51 7.79 11.30 13.45
CA SER A 51 7.86 10.00 14.13
C SER A 51 8.23 10.09 15.61
N PRO A 52 9.29 10.81 16.05
CA PRO A 52 9.63 10.95 17.47
C PRO A 52 8.69 11.89 18.26
N LEU A 53 7.85 12.68 17.57
CA LEU A 53 6.78 13.46 18.22
C LEU A 53 5.56 12.57 18.49
N ALA A 54 5.25 11.69 17.54
CA ALA A 54 4.10 10.78 17.63
C ALA A 54 4.39 9.53 18.46
N CYS A 55 5.65 9.11 18.56
CA CYS A 55 6.05 7.95 19.36
C CYS A 55 7.39 8.18 20.02
N TRP A 56 7.42 8.14 21.35
CA TRP A 56 8.66 8.26 22.13
C TRP A 56 8.57 7.48 23.44
N TYR A 57 9.72 7.26 24.06
CA TYR A 57 9.86 6.45 25.26
C TYR A 57 10.55 7.20 26.38
N THR A 58 10.10 6.99 27.60
CA THR A 58 10.83 7.26 28.82
C THR A 58 11.29 5.94 29.44
N ASP A 59 12.00 6.00 30.57
CA ASP A 59 12.43 4.80 31.30
C ASP A 59 11.27 3.88 31.72
N LYS A 60 10.04 4.39 31.75
CA LYS A 60 8.86 3.66 32.29
C LYS A 60 7.69 3.60 31.34
N ASP A 61 7.54 4.58 30.47
CA ASP A 61 6.31 4.78 29.70
C ASP A 61 6.59 4.94 28.20
N GLN A 62 5.63 4.54 27.39
CA GLN A 62 5.56 4.87 25.97
C GLN A 62 4.50 5.95 25.77
N SER A 63 4.86 7.03 25.08
CA SER A 63 3.89 7.94 24.49
C SER A 63 3.66 7.53 23.03
N LEU A 64 2.41 7.30 22.68
CA LEU A 64 2.03 6.90 21.32
C LEU A 64 0.80 7.70 20.88
N GLN A 65 0.92 8.38 19.75
CA GLN A 65 -0.07 9.28 19.17
C GLN A 65 -0.35 8.89 17.71
N PRO A 66 -1.57 9.06 17.20
CA PRO A 66 -1.86 8.82 15.79
C PRO A 66 -1.05 9.73 14.86
N LEU A 67 -0.47 9.12 13.83
CA LEU A 67 0.20 9.79 12.74
C LEU A 67 -0.46 9.34 11.42
N LEU A 68 -1.05 10.31 10.71
CA LEU A 68 -1.78 10.11 9.47
C LEU A 68 -1.12 10.88 8.33
N LEU A 69 -0.66 10.20 7.30
CA LEU A 69 -0.22 10.83 6.07
C LEU A 69 -1.44 11.35 5.31
N VAL A 70 -1.36 12.56 4.79
CA VAL A 70 -2.45 13.22 4.05
C VAL A 70 -2.01 13.49 2.63
N GLN A 71 -2.75 12.93 1.67
CA GLN A 71 -2.49 13.11 0.26
C GLN A 71 -2.97 14.48 -0.22
N GLY A 72 -2.05 15.28 -0.72
CA GLY A 72 -2.32 16.57 -1.41
C GLY A 72 -2.95 17.55 -0.47
N GLN A 73 -3.12 17.94 0.51
CA GLN A 73 -3.78 18.95 1.38
C GLN A 73 -5.25 18.65 1.71
N THR A 74 -5.76 17.44 1.39
CA THR A 74 -7.16 17.10 1.64
C THR A 74 -7.26 15.89 2.58
N VAL A 75 -7.78 16.12 3.79
CA VAL A 75 -8.05 15.05 4.76
C VAL A 75 -9.22 14.22 4.25
N SER A 76 -9.00 12.93 4.02
CA SER A 76 -10.01 12.03 3.48
C SER A 76 -11.17 11.82 4.47
N ALA A 77 -12.36 11.50 3.96
CA ALA A 77 -13.53 11.24 4.82
C ALA A 77 -13.26 10.15 5.87
N ARG A 78 -12.44 9.15 5.54
CA ARG A 78 -12.05 8.07 6.48
C ARG A 78 -11.10 8.52 7.57
N GLN A 79 -10.17 9.41 7.23
CA GLN A 79 -9.31 10.04 8.23
C GLN A 79 -10.13 10.91 9.16
N GLN A 80 -11.10 11.68 8.63
CA GLN A 80 -12.02 12.48 9.43
C GLN A 80 -12.87 11.60 10.36
N ASP A 81 -13.37 10.46 9.88
CA ASP A 81 -14.09 9.47 10.70
C ASP A 81 -13.21 8.92 11.81
N PHE A 82 -11.96 8.53 11.50
CA PHE A 82 -10.99 8.08 12.51
C PHE A 82 -10.75 9.15 13.58
N ILE A 83 -10.48 10.39 13.18
CA ILE A 83 -10.20 11.51 14.09
C ILE A 83 -11.41 11.73 15.01
N SER A 84 -12.62 11.72 14.46
CA SER A 84 -13.85 11.94 15.23
C SER A 84 -14.14 10.85 16.27
N LYS A 85 -13.67 9.63 16.02
CA LYS A 85 -13.82 8.46 16.90
C LYS A 85 -12.69 8.32 17.93
N PHE A 86 -11.53 8.87 17.62
CA PHE A 86 -10.35 8.69 18.46
C PHE A 86 -10.52 9.36 19.83
N THR A 87 -10.77 10.68 19.86
CA THR A 87 -11.16 11.43 21.07
C THR A 87 -11.60 12.84 20.73
N SER A 88 -12.57 13.36 21.47
CA SER A 88 -13.08 14.74 21.29
C SER A 88 -12.10 15.82 21.75
N ASP A 89 -11.15 15.47 22.62
CA ASP A 89 -10.26 16.42 23.30
C ASP A 89 -8.82 16.41 22.75
N SER A 90 -8.59 15.77 21.59
CA SER A 90 -7.27 15.72 20.96
C SER A 90 -6.92 17.03 20.29
N THR A 91 -5.66 17.46 20.47
CA THR A 91 -5.07 18.54 19.68
C THR A 91 -4.69 18.03 18.30
N ILE A 92 -5.23 18.62 17.24
CA ILE A 92 -4.94 18.24 15.86
C ILE A 92 -3.87 19.14 15.28
N ILE A 93 -2.76 18.53 14.87
CA ILE A 93 -1.55 19.22 14.42
C ILE A 93 -1.25 18.84 12.97
N SER A 94 -1.13 19.85 12.11
CA SER A 94 -0.77 19.69 10.71
C SER A 94 0.70 20.02 10.46
N ILE A 95 1.45 19.12 9.79
CA ILE A 95 2.87 19.27 9.49
C ILE A 95 3.12 19.13 7.99
N GLY A 96 3.77 20.15 7.40
CA GLY A 96 4.12 20.23 5.99
C GLY A 96 3.06 20.86 5.09
N PHE A 97 1.84 21.07 5.58
CA PHE A 97 0.74 21.61 4.77
C PHE A 97 -0.33 22.30 5.62
N THR A 98 -1.22 23.03 4.97
CA THR A 98 -2.45 23.55 5.59
C THR A 98 -3.64 22.78 5.03
N PRO A 99 -4.43 22.05 5.84
CA PRO A 99 -5.61 21.35 5.36
C PRO A 99 -6.65 22.28 4.75
N LYS A 100 -7.20 21.90 3.58
CA LYS A 100 -8.23 22.71 2.88
C LYS A 100 -9.64 22.46 3.38
N ASN A 101 -9.91 21.26 3.90
CA ASN A 101 -11.25 20.77 4.21
C ASN A 101 -11.42 20.31 5.66
N TYR A 102 -10.45 20.60 6.52
CA TYR A 102 -10.48 20.19 7.91
C TYR A 102 -9.82 21.24 8.82
N ALA A 103 -10.46 21.55 9.95
CA ALA A 103 -9.92 22.48 10.93
C ALA A 103 -8.86 21.78 11.81
N VAL A 104 -7.76 22.46 12.07
CA VAL A 104 -6.68 21.99 12.93
C VAL A 104 -6.31 23.05 13.96
N ASP A 105 -5.80 22.63 15.10
CA ASP A 105 -5.44 23.54 16.20
C ASP A 105 -4.09 24.21 15.96
N GLN A 106 -3.16 23.48 15.33
CA GLN A 106 -1.83 24.00 15.01
C GLN A 106 -1.41 23.59 13.61
N THR A 107 -0.66 24.46 12.94
CA THR A 107 -0.17 24.23 11.57
C THR A 107 1.29 24.63 11.47
N PHE A 108 2.11 23.71 10.98
CA PHE A 108 3.53 23.92 10.67
C PHE A 108 3.75 23.79 9.17
N VAL A 109 4.05 24.89 8.49
CA VAL A 109 4.25 24.95 7.03
C VAL A 109 5.65 25.44 6.72
N GLY A 110 6.33 24.75 5.83
CA GLY A 110 7.69 25.07 5.39
C GLY A 110 8.39 23.85 4.84
N SER A 111 9.59 24.01 4.31
CA SER A 111 10.39 22.86 3.87
C SER A 111 10.75 21.96 5.06
N PRO A 112 10.99 20.65 4.85
CA PRO A 112 11.39 19.75 5.92
C PRO A 112 12.59 20.27 6.72
N LEU A 113 13.57 20.87 6.04
CA LEU A 113 14.74 21.47 6.67
C LEU A 113 14.36 22.54 7.72
N LEU A 114 13.51 23.49 7.35
CA LEU A 114 13.09 24.57 8.24
C LEU A 114 12.20 24.06 9.38
N LEU A 115 11.27 23.14 9.06
CA LEU A 115 10.40 22.55 10.05
C LEU A 115 11.15 21.73 11.09
N SER A 116 12.27 21.08 10.72
CA SER A 116 13.08 20.35 11.69
C SER A 116 13.56 21.24 12.84
N TYR A 117 13.94 22.49 12.56
CA TYR A 117 14.38 23.45 13.58
C TYR A 117 13.23 24.00 14.42
N GLN A 118 12.08 24.24 13.78
CA GLN A 118 10.90 24.73 14.48
C GLN A 118 10.33 23.68 15.42
N LEU A 119 10.07 22.47 14.93
CA LEU A 119 9.53 21.36 15.71
C LEU A 119 10.46 21.00 16.88
N ALA A 120 11.78 21.02 16.67
CA ALA A 120 12.72 20.77 17.75
C ALA A 120 12.59 21.78 18.88
N LYS A 121 12.46 23.09 18.57
CA LYS A 121 12.30 24.14 19.58
C LYS A 121 10.97 24.05 20.31
N ASP A 122 9.89 23.73 19.59
CA ASP A 122 8.55 23.75 20.15
C ASP A 122 8.27 22.50 21.00
N TYR A 123 8.75 21.32 20.60
CA TYR A 123 8.46 20.06 21.27
C TYR A 123 9.61 19.54 22.16
N PHE A 124 10.84 19.99 21.95
CA PHE A 124 12.01 19.59 22.74
C PHE A 124 12.76 20.80 23.32
N PRO A 125 12.12 21.66 24.10
CA PRO A 125 12.70 22.94 24.51
C PRO A 125 13.98 22.79 25.33
N LYS A 126 14.27 21.61 25.84
CA LYS A 126 15.52 21.20 26.48
C LYS A 126 15.81 19.76 26.13
N SER A 127 16.80 19.54 25.30
CA SER A 127 17.23 18.19 24.95
C SER A 127 18.76 18.15 24.89
N ASP A 128 19.35 17.36 25.77
CA ASP A 128 20.80 17.15 25.79
C ASP A 128 21.35 16.37 24.61
N LYS A 129 20.43 15.82 23.77
CA LYS A 129 20.74 15.01 22.60
C LYS A 129 19.95 15.48 21.38
N ALA A 130 20.51 15.28 20.18
CA ALA A 130 19.81 15.49 18.92
C ALA A 130 20.29 14.49 17.87
N LEU A 131 19.36 14.02 17.02
CA LEU A 131 19.66 13.24 15.83
C LEU A 131 19.79 14.19 14.63
N ILE A 132 20.94 14.15 13.97
CA ILE A 132 21.25 15.01 12.83
C ILE A 132 21.21 14.17 11.57
N LEU A 133 20.27 14.47 10.67
CA LEU A 133 20.06 13.73 9.43
C LEU A 133 20.40 14.60 8.21
N PRO A 134 21.11 14.05 7.23
CA PRO A 134 21.27 14.72 5.95
C PRO A 134 19.94 14.73 5.19
N ILE A 135 19.67 15.81 4.44
CA ILE A 135 18.59 15.89 3.48
C ILE A 135 19.16 16.26 2.12
N ASP A 136 19.05 15.33 1.18
CA ASP A 136 19.32 15.49 -0.23
C ASP A 136 18.41 14.54 -1.03
N GLU A 137 18.55 14.52 -2.34
CA GLU A 137 17.75 13.69 -3.25
C GLU A 137 18.39 12.31 -3.51
N ILE A 138 19.33 11.88 -2.68
CA ILE A 138 20.04 10.61 -2.84
C ILE A 138 19.35 9.53 -1.99
N ILE A 139 18.97 8.43 -2.61
CA ILE A 139 18.27 7.32 -1.94
C ILE A 139 19.08 6.71 -0.79
N ASP A 140 20.39 6.56 -0.96
CA ASP A 140 21.26 6.08 0.13
C ASP A 140 21.19 6.96 1.36
N THR A 141 21.12 8.28 1.16
CA THR A 141 20.97 9.27 2.24
C THR A 141 19.62 9.09 2.95
N TYR A 142 18.55 8.97 2.19
CA TYR A 142 17.22 8.70 2.74
C TYR A 142 17.18 7.35 3.47
N THR A 143 17.79 6.30 2.94
CA THR A 143 17.88 4.98 3.58
C THR A 143 18.51 5.07 4.98
N LEU A 144 19.63 5.78 5.11
CA LEU A 144 20.29 5.97 6.39
C LEU A 144 19.44 6.82 7.36
N ALA A 145 18.79 7.87 6.85
CA ALA A 145 17.88 8.70 7.63
C ALA A 145 16.69 7.88 8.15
N LEU A 146 16.06 7.09 7.27
CA LEU A 146 14.95 6.21 7.62
C LEU A 146 15.34 5.19 8.70
N LEU A 147 16.46 4.48 8.52
CA LEU A 147 16.95 3.47 9.46
C LEU A 147 17.29 4.04 10.84
N SER A 148 17.75 5.28 10.91
CA SER A 148 18.15 5.92 12.17
C SER A 148 16.99 6.60 12.91
N THR A 149 15.87 6.89 12.23
CA THR A 149 14.74 7.61 12.81
C THR A 149 14.15 6.96 14.08
N PRO A 150 13.97 5.62 14.18
CA PRO A 150 13.48 5.00 15.42
C PRO A 150 14.38 5.26 16.63
N LEU A 151 15.69 5.50 16.43
CA LEU A 151 16.60 5.88 17.51
C LEU A 151 16.19 7.20 18.19
N ALA A 152 15.65 8.16 17.41
CA ALA A 152 15.14 9.41 17.96
C ALA A 152 13.93 9.17 18.88
N SER A 153 13.04 8.26 18.54
CA SER A 153 11.94 7.82 19.39
C SER A 153 12.42 7.14 20.67
N TYR A 154 13.39 6.20 20.55
CA TYR A 154 13.88 5.40 21.68
C TYR A 154 14.71 6.21 22.68
N LEU A 155 15.43 7.21 22.21
CA LEU A 155 16.24 8.10 23.05
C LEU A 155 15.55 9.43 23.38
N HIS A 156 14.31 9.62 22.93
CA HIS A 156 13.50 10.84 23.13
C HIS A 156 14.29 12.10 22.76
N MET A 157 14.72 12.21 21.51
CA MET A 157 15.51 13.34 21.02
C MET A 157 14.94 13.90 19.72
N PRO A 158 15.08 15.22 19.48
CA PRO A 158 14.65 15.84 18.24
C PRO A 158 15.48 15.38 17.05
N ILE A 159 14.86 15.45 15.86
CA ILE A 159 15.53 15.29 14.58
C ILE A 159 15.77 16.68 13.99
N LEU A 160 17.02 16.97 13.63
CA LEU A 160 17.44 18.17 12.93
C LEU A 160 18.01 17.78 11.57
N LEU A 161 17.60 18.49 10.53
CA LEU A 161 18.08 18.24 9.17
C LEU A 161 19.21 19.19 8.78
N TYR A 162 20.10 18.74 7.91
CA TYR A 162 21.09 19.59 7.26
C TYR A 162 21.28 19.20 5.81
N ASN A 163 21.56 20.18 4.95
CA ASN A 163 21.90 19.91 3.56
C ASN A 163 23.42 19.72 3.45
N PRO A 164 23.93 18.52 3.14
CA PRO A 164 25.37 18.25 3.08
C PRO A 164 26.12 19.04 1.98
N ASN A 165 25.39 19.62 1.04
CA ASN A 165 25.93 20.43 -0.04
C ASN A 165 26.02 21.94 0.30
N GLN A 166 25.49 22.36 1.45
CA GLN A 166 25.61 23.73 1.92
C GLN A 166 26.88 23.93 2.77
N GLN A 167 27.54 25.08 2.61
CA GLN A 167 28.75 25.38 3.38
C GLN A 167 28.48 25.98 4.78
N GLN A 168 27.28 26.53 4.99
CA GLN A 168 26.91 27.20 6.22
C GLN A 168 25.66 26.55 6.84
N HIS A 169 25.80 26.17 8.11
CA HIS A 169 24.73 25.52 8.89
C HIS A 169 24.35 26.37 10.12
N GLN A 170 24.38 27.69 10.00
CA GLN A 170 24.17 28.61 11.13
C GLN A 170 22.88 28.32 11.89
N GLN A 171 21.76 28.12 11.19
CA GLN A 171 20.46 27.85 11.83
C GLN A 171 20.47 26.54 12.61
N LEU A 172 21.14 25.50 12.12
CA LEU A 172 21.32 24.25 12.81
C LEU A 172 22.07 24.44 14.15
N PHE A 173 23.20 25.16 14.12
CA PHE A 173 23.99 25.43 15.34
C PHE A 173 23.21 26.28 16.36
N LEU A 174 22.53 27.32 15.91
CA LEU A 174 21.67 28.15 16.80
C LEU A 174 20.54 27.31 17.42
N THR A 175 20.03 26.34 16.69
CA THR A 175 19.01 25.44 17.23
C THR A 175 19.59 24.48 18.26
N LEU A 176 20.73 23.85 17.99
CA LEU A 176 21.44 23.00 18.97
C LEU A 176 21.79 23.75 20.27
N GLU A 177 22.25 24.99 20.17
CA GLU A 177 22.49 25.85 21.31
C GLU A 177 21.21 26.14 22.11
N SER A 178 20.11 26.46 21.43
CA SER A 178 18.82 26.72 22.09
C SER A 178 18.24 25.49 22.81
N LEU A 179 18.54 24.28 22.34
CA LEU A 179 18.18 23.03 22.98
C LEU A 179 19.07 22.69 24.18
N ASN A 180 20.21 23.33 24.34
CA ASN A 180 21.32 22.95 25.24
C ASN A 180 21.85 21.55 24.93
N ALA A 181 21.91 21.18 23.66
CA ALA A 181 22.41 19.88 23.24
C ALA A 181 23.90 19.75 23.58
N SER A 182 24.27 18.64 24.21
CA SER A 182 25.67 18.31 24.55
C SER A 182 26.19 17.16 23.72
N SER A 183 25.28 16.30 23.22
CA SER A 183 25.59 15.13 22.43
C SER A 183 24.79 15.14 21.11
N ILE A 184 25.43 14.82 20.01
CA ILE A 184 24.78 14.71 18.71
C ILE A 184 25.05 13.35 18.09
N TYR A 185 24.01 12.79 17.51
CA TYR A 185 23.99 11.55 16.72
C TYR A 185 23.91 11.97 15.25
N ALA A 186 25.03 11.98 14.54
CA ALA A 186 25.08 12.48 13.17
C ALA A 186 25.15 11.34 12.16
N VAL A 187 24.27 11.38 11.16
CA VAL A 187 24.16 10.37 10.10
C VAL A 187 24.78 10.88 8.81
N GLY A 188 25.41 9.96 8.07
CA GLY A 188 25.97 10.21 6.75
C GLY A 188 27.48 10.31 6.71
N SER A 189 28.06 10.28 5.51
CA SER A 189 29.51 10.29 5.31
C SER A 189 30.13 11.69 5.40
N LYS A 190 29.34 12.73 5.12
CA LYS A 190 29.79 14.14 5.12
C LYS A 190 29.03 14.89 6.23
N ILE A 191 29.70 15.15 7.33
CA ILE A 191 29.17 15.97 8.42
C ILE A 191 30.02 17.25 8.57
N PRO A 192 29.42 18.37 9.00
CA PRO A 192 30.16 19.60 9.30
C PRO A 192 31.27 19.38 10.34
N SER A 193 32.49 19.80 10.03
CA SER A 193 33.63 19.62 10.93
C SER A 193 33.43 20.29 12.30
N GLN A 194 32.67 21.37 12.35
CA GLN A 194 32.34 22.11 13.59
C GLN A 194 31.63 21.24 14.65
N PHE A 195 30.98 20.13 14.24
CA PHE A 195 30.37 19.21 15.21
C PHE A 195 31.39 18.54 16.13
N GLN A 196 32.60 18.26 15.61
CA GLN A 196 33.65 17.58 16.37
C GLN A 196 34.22 18.46 17.49
N ASP A 197 34.22 19.79 17.29
CA ASP A 197 34.83 20.73 18.21
C ASP A 197 33.89 21.16 19.36
N SER A 198 32.58 21.08 19.12
CA SER A 198 31.57 21.70 20.01
C SER A 198 30.71 20.69 20.76
N TYR A 199 30.61 19.43 20.29
CA TYR A 199 29.66 18.45 20.82
C TYR A 199 30.32 17.08 21.02
N LYS A 200 29.76 16.28 21.93
CA LYS A 200 30.05 14.86 21.96
C LYS A 200 29.42 14.20 20.73
N LEU A 201 30.23 13.93 19.70
CA LEU A 201 29.78 13.41 18.43
C LEU A 201 29.72 11.88 18.43
N ILE A 202 28.55 11.33 18.11
CA ILE A 202 28.33 9.91 17.78
C ILE A 202 28.03 9.85 16.28
N HIS A 203 28.99 9.40 15.48
CA HIS A 203 28.93 9.47 14.03
C HIS A 203 28.55 8.11 13.42
N MET A 204 27.39 8.06 12.77
CA MET A 204 26.84 6.91 12.04
C MET A 204 27.10 7.08 10.54
N LYS A 205 28.12 6.46 10.01
CA LYS A 205 28.56 6.59 8.61
C LYS A 205 27.83 5.67 7.65
N ASN A 206 27.32 4.57 8.17
CA ASN A 206 26.73 3.49 7.38
C ASN A 206 25.69 2.72 8.19
N THR A 207 25.02 1.79 7.55
CA THR A 207 23.98 0.94 8.16
C THR A 207 24.48 0.14 9.37
N GLN A 208 25.74 -0.28 9.40
CA GLN A 208 26.30 -1.06 10.51
C GLN A 208 26.42 -0.19 11.77
N ASP A 209 26.92 1.04 11.64
CA ASP A 209 27.02 1.98 12.78
C ASP A 209 25.64 2.25 13.39
N ILE A 210 24.60 2.45 12.54
CA ILE A 210 23.22 2.63 12.97
C ILE A 210 22.73 1.38 13.71
N GLN A 211 23.02 0.19 13.19
CA GLN A 211 22.60 -1.08 13.77
C GLN A 211 23.19 -1.31 15.16
N GLU A 212 24.47 -1.01 15.36
CA GLU A 212 25.15 -1.14 16.66
C GLU A 212 24.54 -0.21 17.73
N LEU A 213 24.24 1.04 17.33
CA LEU A 213 23.58 1.99 18.23
C LEU A 213 22.14 1.58 18.52
N MET A 214 21.43 1.07 17.53
CA MET A 214 20.06 0.57 17.69
C MET A 214 20.02 -0.61 18.69
N LEU A 215 20.95 -1.56 18.59
CA LEU A 215 21.07 -2.67 19.54
C LEU A 215 21.30 -2.17 20.96
N SER A 216 22.18 -1.18 21.14
CA SER A 216 22.42 -0.54 22.44
C SER A 216 21.18 0.17 23.00
N ALA A 217 20.46 0.91 22.15
CA ALA A 217 19.21 1.57 22.55
C ALA A 217 18.12 0.55 22.95
N ILE A 218 17.95 -0.53 22.18
CA ILE A 218 17.02 -1.62 22.49
C ILE A 218 17.37 -2.27 23.81
N GLN A 219 18.65 -2.59 24.05
CA GLN A 219 19.10 -3.21 25.29
C GLN A 219 18.77 -2.36 26.52
N ASN A 220 18.95 -1.07 26.40
CA ASN A 220 18.71 -0.13 27.50
C ASN A 220 17.22 0.10 27.73
N GLN A 221 16.43 0.28 26.64
CA GLN A 221 15.03 0.68 26.70
C GLN A 221 14.06 -0.48 26.88
N PHE A 222 14.22 -1.56 26.09
CA PHE A 222 13.25 -2.64 25.99
C PHE A 222 13.73 -3.96 26.58
N LYS A 223 15.03 -4.13 26.76
CA LYS A 223 15.70 -5.41 27.08
C LYS A 223 15.53 -6.47 26.01
N LYS A 224 14.29 -6.66 25.52
CA LYS A 224 13.95 -7.63 24.44
C LYS A 224 12.87 -7.06 23.55
N ILE A 225 12.92 -7.42 22.25
CA ILE A 225 11.93 -7.06 21.24
C ILE A 225 11.38 -8.30 20.56
N ASN A 226 10.20 -8.15 19.95
CA ASN A 226 9.53 -9.19 19.17
C ASN A 226 8.95 -8.68 17.84
N TYR A 227 9.34 -7.49 17.42
CA TYR A 227 8.82 -6.85 16.22
C TYR A 227 9.93 -6.45 15.26
N VAL A 228 9.75 -6.78 13.99
CA VAL A 228 10.66 -6.42 12.91
C VAL A 228 9.85 -5.78 11.78
N THR A 229 10.29 -4.63 11.29
CA THR A 229 9.75 -4.01 10.07
C THR A 229 10.75 -4.19 8.93
N LEU A 230 10.29 -4.69 7.80
CA LEU A 230 11.06 -4.80 6.57
C LEU A 230 10.44 -3.88 5.53
N THR A 231 11.24 -3.00 4.93
CA THR A 231 10.79 -2.02 3.94
C THR A 231 11.84 -1.76 2.88
N ASN A 232 11.44 -1.11 1.80
CA ASN A 232 12.34 -0.71 0.73
C ASN A 232 12.24 0.80 0.47
N PRO A 233 13.31 1.57 0.75
CA PRO A 233 13.31 3.03 0.58
C PRO A 233 13.23 3.50 -0.87
N LYS A 234 13.42 2.61 -1.85
CA LYS A 234 13.30 2.93 -3.29
C LYS A 234 11.86 3.23 -3.73
N ASP A 235 10.87 2.99 -2.89
CA ASP A 235 9.48 3.33 -3.18
C ASP A 235 9.17 4.84 -3.07
N VAL A 236 10.12 5.65 -2.63
CA VAL A 236 9.95 7.09 -2.47
C VAL A 236 10.09 7.80 -3.81
N SER A 237 8.96 8.01 -4.49
CA SER A 237 8.89 8.62 -5.82
C SER A 237 9.60 9.97 -5.97
N PRO A 238 9.48 10.94 -5.04
CA PRO A 238 10.15 12.24 -5.19
C PRO A 238 11.66 12.16 -5.32
N LEU A 239 12.29 11.15 -4.70
CA LEU A 239 13.75 10.98 -4.76
C LEU A 239 14.22 10.26 -6.01
N ASN A 240 13.32 9.62 -6.75
CA ASN A 240 13.61 8.90 -8.01
C ASN A 240 13.20 9.69 -9.25
N LEU A 241 12.33 10.69 -9.09
CA LEU A 241 11.73 11.45 -10.19
C LEU A 241 12.69 12.52 -10.70
N LEU A 242 13.00 12.48 -12.00
CA LEU A 242 13.79 13.50 -12.69
C LEU A 242 12.91 14.52 -13.42
N ASP A 243 11.81 14.07 -14.01
CA ASP A 243 10.89 14.90 -14.78
C ASP A 243 9.51 14.25 -14.87
N GLU A 244 8.48 15.06 -15.08
CA GLU A 244 7.10 14.62 -15.13
C GLU A 244 6.32 15.38 -16.21
N ASN A 245 5.58 14.66 -17.02
CA ASN A 245 4.74 15.23 -18.05
C ASN A 245 3.33 14.63 -18.00
N ASN A 246 2.33 15.50 -17.96
CA ASN A 246 0.91 15.18 -17.95
C ASN A 246 0.24 15.70 -19.21
N GLU A 247 -0.51 14.86 -19.90
CA GLU A 247 -1.31 15.24 -21.06
C GLU A 247 -2.73 14.68 -20.94
N SER A 248 -3.73 15.52 -21.15
CA SER A 248 -5.14 15.11 -21.20
C SER A 248 -5.74 15.46 -22.57
N ILE A 249 -6.38 14.48 -23.19
CA ILE A 249 -6.98 14.61 -24.52
C ILE A 249 -8.42 14.12 -24.47
N GLN A 250 -9.31 14.82 -25.17
CA GLN A 250 -10.70 14.41 -25.33
C GLN A 250 -10.99 14.09 -26.80
N ILE A 251 -11.51 12.91 -27.06
CA ILE A 251 -11.88 12.44 -28.41
C ILE A 251 -13.36 12.09 -28.42
N PRO A 252 -14.20 12.81 -29.20
CA PRO A 252 -15.59 12.44 -29.36
C PRO A 252 -15.73 11.19 -30.21
N ILE A 253 -16.50 10.23 -29.76
CA ILE A 253 -16.83 8.99 -30.46
C ILE A 253 -18.33 8.94 -30.71
N GLN A 254 -18.70 8.59 -31.94
CA GLN A 254 -20.08 8.30 -32.30
C GLN A 254 -20.13 7.01 -33.09
N HIS A 255 -20.88 6.05 -32.59
CA HIS A 255 -21.09 4.74 -33.24
C HIS A 255 -22.58 4.50 -33.47
N THR A 256 -22.93 4.17 -34.71
CA THR A 256 -24.30 3.80 -35.09
C THR A 256 -24.34 2.36 -35.55
N SER A 257 -25.13 1.52 -34.87
CA SER A 257 -25.32 0.13 -35.27
C SER A 257 -26.79 -0.20 -35.50
N LEU A 258 -27.03 -1.03 -36.51
CA LEU A 258 -28.38 -1.44 -36.89
C LEU A 258 -28.70 -2.81 -36.25
N TYR A 259 -29.89 -2.92 -35.64
CA TYR A 259 -30.41 -4.19 -35.13
C TYR A 259 -31.20 -4.94 -36.17
N VAL A 260 -30.93 -6.23 -36.29
CA VAL A 260 -31.75 -7.17 -37.07
C VAL A 260 -32.42 -8.16 -36.11
N LEU A 261 -33.71 -8.32 -36.23
CA LEU A 261 -34.54 -9.24 -35.43
C LEU A 261 -34.19 -10.71 -35.69
N GLY A 262 -33.76 -11.46 -34.66
CA GLY A 262 -33.49 -12.89 -34.72
C GLY A 262 -33.08 -13.48 -33.38
N LYS A 263 -33.15 -14.77 -33.22
CA LYS A 263 -33.09 -15.51 -31.94
C LYS A 263 -31.84 -15.44 -31.09
N LYS A 264 -30.79 -14.75 -31.48
CA LYS A 264 -29.62 -14.40 -30.66
C LYS A 264 -29.02 -13.11 -31.19
N PHE A 265 -28.96 -12.10 -30.34
CA PHE A 265 -28.38 -10.82 -30.72
C PHE A 265 -26.94 -10.75 -30.23
N VAL A 266 -26.03 -10.53 -31.13
CA VAL A 266 -24.72 -10.01 -30.87
C VAL A 266 -24.67 -8.68 -31.60
N LEU A 267 -24.69 -7.58 -30.85
CA LEU A 267 -24.19 -6.32 -31.39
C LEU A 267 -22.69 -6.52 -31.53
N SER A 268 -22.21 -6.59 -32.72
CA SER A 268 -20.78 -6.54 -32.98
C SER A 268 -20.46 -5.29 -33.76
N GLY A 269 -19.87 -4.35 -33.07
CA GLY A 269 -19.22 -3.20 -33.65
C GLY A 269 -17.99 -2.90 -32.80
N SER A 270 -16.96 -2.40 -33.41
CA SER A 270 -15.80 -1.90 -32.68
C SER A 270 -15.30 -0.62 -33.34
N ASP A 271 -15.00 0.35 -32.52
CA ASP A 271 -14.23 1.52 -32.95
C ASP A 271 -12.85 1.44 -32.34
N THR A 272 -11.88 1.89 -33.09
CA THR A 272 -10.49 1.90 -32.64
C THR A 272 -9.91 3.29 -32.78
N VAL A 273 -9.37 3.78 -31.69
CA VAL A 273 -8.61 5.04 -31.64
C VAL A 273 -7.14 4.70 -31.44
N THR A 274 -6.30 5.27 -32.26
CA THR A 274 -4.83 5.07 -32.18
C THR A 274 -4.14 6.39 -31.92
N LYS A 275 -3.27 6.41 -30.92
CA LYS A 275 -2.42 7.57 -30.61
C LYS A 275 -0.96 7.15 -30.62
N LYS A 276 -0.11 7.98 -31.24
CA LYS A 276 1.35 7.86 -31.19
C LYS A 276 1.89 8.60 -29.98
N ILE A 277 2.83 7.98 -29.29
CA ILE A 277 3.48 8.49 -28.10
C ILE A 277 4.99 8.40 -28.29
N THR A 278 5.67 9.52 -28.24
CA THR A 278 7.14 9.53 -28.33
C THR A 278 7.72 9.33 -26.94
N ILE A 279 8.44 8.25 -26.74
CA ILE A 279 9.20 7.97 -25.51
C ILE A 279 10.66 8.33 -25.77
N PRO A 280 11.24 9.26 -25.02
CA PRO A 280 12.65 9.63 -25.17
C PRO A 280 13.59 8.54 -24.63
N GLN A 281 14.89 8.72 -24.82
CA GLN A 281 15.90 7.86 -24.21
C GLN A 281 15.88 8.02 -22.69
N GLY A 282 15.95 6.90 -21.94
CA GLY A 282 15.97 6.89 -20.50
C GLY A 282 15.01 5.88 -19.88
N ILE A 283 14.78 6.03 -18.60
CA ILE A 283 13.87 5.19 -17.82
C ILE A 283 12.59 5.97 -17.57
N HIS A 284 11.47 5.45 -18.04
CA HIS A 284 10.20 6.14 -17.97
C HIS A 284 9.12 5.23 -17.39
N LYS A 285 8.40 5.73 -16.39
CA LYS A 285 7.11 5.17 -15.97
C LYS A 285 6.03 5.85 -16.82
N TYR A 286 5.37 5.08 -17.65
CA TYR A 286 4.24 5.55 -18.45
C TYR A 286 2.94 4.96 -17.89
N SER A 287 1.97 5.82 -17.65
CA SER A 287 0.63 5.41 -17.30
C SER A 287 -0.42 6.18 -18.08
N THR A 288 -1.54 5.55 -18.37
CA THR A 288 -2.69 6.23 -18.96
C THR A 288 -4.00 5.70 -18.38
N LYS A 289 -4.86 6.62 -18.00
CA LYS A 289 -6.24 6.37 -17.63
C LYS A 289 -7.14 6.80 -18.78
N ILE A 290 -7.98 5.90 -19.25
CA ILE A 290 -8.91 6.14 -20.34
C ILE A 290 -10.31 6.04 -19.78
N THR A 291 -11.07 7.12 -19.88
CA THR A 291 -12.42 7.22 -19.31
C THR A 291 -13.43 7.58 -20.39
N MET A 292 -14.54 6.86 -20.44
CA MET A 292 -15.69 7.25 -21.27
C MET A 292 -16.58 8.20 -20.47
N LYS A 293 -16.77 9.39 -20.97
CA LYS A 293 -17.66 10.41 -20.38
C LYS A 293 -18.89 10.63 -21.27
N GLU A 294 -19.94 11.16 -20.68
CA GLU A 294 -21.16 11.56 -21.40
C GLU A 294 -21.73 10.46 -22.31
N ILE A 295 -21.78 9.23 -21.80
CA ILE A 295 -22.28 8.11 -22.60
C ILE A 295 -23.78 8.28 -22.80
N THR A 296 -24.17 8.53 -24.05
CA THR A 296 -25.56 8.52 -24.46
C THR A 296 -25.82 7.29 -25.33
N SER A 297 -26.77 6.47 -24.92
CA SER A 297 -27.22 5.31 -25.72
C SER A 297 -28.73 5.28 -25.79
N VAL A 298 -29.27 4.77 -26.88
CA VAL A 298 -30.73 4.63 -27.09
C VAL A 298 -31.29 3.38 -26.35
N PHE A 299 -30.53 2.74 -25.50
CA PHE A 299 -31.00 1.60 -24.72
C PHE A 299 -31.80 2.02 -23.49
N PRO A 300 -32.92 1.35 -23.20
CA PRO A 300 -33.73 1.72 -22.05
C PRO A 300 -33.13 1.28 -20.72
N ASN A 301 -33.01 2.21 -19.85
CA ASN A 301 -33.23 2.22 -18.37
C ASN A 301 -32.63 1.14 -17.45
N ASP A 302 -31.75 0.25 -17.85
CA ASP A 302 -31.13 -0.70 -16.90
C ASP A 302 -29.80 -0.20 -16.30
N GLY A 303 -29.35 0.99 -16.68
CA GLY A 303 -28.13 1.61 -16.17
C GLY A 303 -26.84 0.91 -16.61
N SER A 304 -26.90 -0.04 -17.53
CA SER A 304 -25.74 -0.69 -18.11
C SER A 304 -25.25 0.03 -19.35
N THR A 305 -23.94 0.18 -19.49
CA THR A 305 -23.33 0.63 -20.73
C THR A 305 -22.94 -0.58 -21.57
N PRO A 306 -23.40 -0.68 -22.81
CA PRO A 306 -23.07 -1.80 -23.68
C PRO A 306 -21.69 -1.66 -24.32
N VAL A 307 -20.81 -0.84 -23.74
CA VAL A 307 -19.50 -0.52 -24.30
C VAL A 307 -18.41 -1.10 -23.41
N PHE A 308 -17.56 -1.94 -24.00
CA PHE A 308 -16.34 -2.44 -23.36
C PHE A 308 -15.17 -1.66 -23.92
N LEU A 309 -14.29 -1.26 -23.04
CA LEU A 309 -13.09 -0.50 -23.37
C LEU A 309 -11.88 -1.40 -23.14
N SER A 310 -11.01 -1.50 -24.13
CA SER A 310 -9.68 -2.06 -23.97
C SER A 310 -8.62 -1.09 -24.46
N ALA A 311 -7.45 -1.14 -23.85
CA ALA A 311 -6.31 -0.35 -24.25
C ALA A 311 -5.08 -1.23 -24.34
N THR A 312 -4.25 -0.99 -25.37
CA THR A 312 -3.02 -1.73 -25.60
C THR A 312 -1.93 -0.74 -25.93
N LEU A 313 -0.80 -0.81 -25.24
CA LEU A 313 0.41 -0.07 -25.59
C LEU A 313 1.37 -1.01 -26.32
N THR A 314 1.80 -0.59 -27.49
CA THR A 314 2.70 -1.36 -28.37
C THR A 314 4.00 -0.59 -28.57
N ASP A 315 5.12 -1.28 -28.46
CA ASP A 315 6.46 -0.70 -28.66
C ASP A 315 6.76 -0.38 -30.15
N PRO A 316 7.87 0.30 -30.48
CA PRO A 316 8.27 0.58 -31.85
C PRO A 316 8.46 -0.67 -32.72
N ASN A 317 8.69 -1.84 -32.13
CA ASN A 317 8.87 -3.11 -32.83
C ASN A 317 7.54 -3.88 -33.04
N GLY A 318 6.42 -3.31 -32.62
CA GLY A 318 5.10 -3.91 -32.75
C GLY A 318 4.72 -4.90 -31.65
N ARG A 319 5.46 -4.97 -30.53
CA ARG A 319 5.15 -5.82 -29.40
C ARG A 319 4.24 -5.10 -28.41
N THR A 320 3.25 -5.82 -27.90
CA THR A 320 2.40 -5.32 -26.81
C THR A 320 3.17 -5.37 -25.50
N ILE A 321 3.33 -4.22 -24.86
CA ILE A 321 4.05 -4.09 -23.59
C ILE A 321 3.12 -3.82 -22.40
N SER A 322 1.90 -3.34 -22.65
CA SER A 322 0.89 -3.19 -21.59
C SER A 322 -0.50 -3.31 -22.16
N TYR A 323 -1.40 -3.87 -21.37
CA TYR A 323 -2.78 -4.10 -21.74
C TYR A 323 -3.72 -3.83 -20.57
N GLY A 324 -4.84 -3.16 -20.84
CA GLY A 324 -5.90 -2.92 -19.88
C GLY A 324 -7.27 -3.07 -20.53
N HIS A 325 -8.27 -3.47 -19.75
CA HIS A 325 -9.66 -3.53 -20.21
C HIS A 325 -10.61 -3.07 -19.10
N SER A 326 -11.74 -2.49 -19.49
CA SER A 326 -12.81 -2.23 -18.54
C SER A 326 -13.55 -3.54 -18.25
N PRO A 327 -13.88 -3.81 -16.98
CA PRO A 327 -14.56 -5.05 -16.59
C PRO A 327 -16.04 -5.14 -17.05
N GLY A 328 -16.51 -4.19 -17.84
CA GLY A 328 -17.87 -4.19 -18.41
C GLY A 328 -18.92 -3.49 -17.53
N TYR A 329 -20.02 -3.12 -18.15
CA TYR A 329 -21.31 -2.60 -17.68
C TYR A 329 -21.37 -1.39 -16.72
N ARG A 330 -20.39 -1.10 -15.87
CA ARG A 330 -20.42 0.05 -14.96
C ARG A 330 -19.11 0.79 -14.78
N THR A 331 -18.01 0.23 -15.22
CA THR A 331 -16.75 0.94 -15.23
C THR A 331 -16.50 1.54 -16.58
N ASN A 332 -16.60 2.86 -16.63
CA ASN A 332 -16.36 3.61 -17.85
C ASN A 332 -14.88 3.91 -18.07
N ALA A 333 -13.99 3.17 -17.42
CA ALA A 333 -12.57 3.47 -17.46
C ALA A 333 -11.72 2.19 -17.55
N THR A 334 -10.58 2.32 -18.21
CA THR A 334 -9.48 1.37 -18.14
C THR A 334 -8.18 2.10 -17.81
N TYR A 335 -7.21 1.36 -17.30
CA TYR A 335 -5.92 1.89 -16.91
C TYR A 335 -4.83 0.95 -17.40
N ILE A 336 -3.76 1.51 -17.94
CA ILE A 336 -2.52 0.80 -18.25
C ILE A 336 -1.36 1.52 -17.63
N GLU A 337 -0.38 0.75 -17.17
CA GLU A 337 0.84 1.27 -16.60
C GLU A 337 1.99 0.35 -16.95
N THR A 338 3.15 0.91 -17.25
CA THR A 338 4.36 0.16 -17.57
C THR A 338 5.60 0.97 -17.26
N LEU A 339 6.69 0.27 -16.98
CA LEU A 339 8.01 0.85 -16.92
C LEU A 339 8.73 0.57 -18.26
N ILE A 340 9.30 1.60 -18.85
CA ILE A 340 10.03 1.53 -20.11
C ILE A 340 11.49 1.86 -19.82
N THR A 341 12.38 0.90 -20.12
CA THR A 341 13.81 1.04 -19.91
C THR A 341 14.54 0.94 -21.23
N ASN A 342 15.38 1.92 -21.56
CA ASN A 342 16.31 1.91 -22.72
C ASN A 342 15.70 1.72 -24.12
N HIS A 343 14.38 1.75 -24.26
CA HIS A 343 13.68 1.60 -25.54
C HIS A 343 12.99 2.91 -25.93
N SER A 344 13.77 3.84 -26.47
CA SER A 344 13.21 5.08 -27.03
C SER A 344 12.53 4.85 -28.39
N GLY A 345 11.55 5.67 -28.71
CA GLY A 345 10.91 5.63 -30.02
C GLY A 345 9.43 6.00 -30.00
N GLU A 346 8.76 5.70 -31.12
CA GLU A 346 7.34 5.95 -31.28
C GLU A 346 6.50 4.73 -30.86
N TYR A 347 5.86 4.81 -29.71
CA TYR A 347 4.93 3.82 -29.21
C TYR A 347 3.52 4.08 -29.73
N THR A 348 2.70 3.04 -29.75
CA THR A 348 1.33 3.12 -30.23
C THR A 348 0.37 2.72 -29.13
N LEU A 349 -0.42 3.67 -28.65
CA LEU A 349 -1.58 3.41 -27.79
C LEU A 349 -2.80 3.12 -28.68
N THR A 350 -3.32 1.91 -28.62
CA THR A 350 -4.52 1.49 -29.32
C THR A 350 -5.65 1.30 -28.33
N ILE A 351 -6.75 2.04 -28.50
CA ILE A 351 -7.92 1.99 -27.66
C ILE A 351 -9.06 1.42 -28.48
N SER A 352 -9.64 0.32 -28.05
CA SER A 352 -10.74 -0.34 -28.74
C SER A 352 -12.01 -0.30 -27.89
N LEU A 353 -13.07 0.19 -28.50
CA LEU A 353 -14.41 0.19 -27.93
C LEU A 353 -15.20 -0.93 -28.60
N PHE A 354 -15.66 -1.87 -27.79
CA PHE A 354 -16.50 -2.97 -28.27
C PHE A 354 -17.94 -2.70 -27.83
N TYR A 355 -18.84 -2.69 -28.79
CA TYR A 355 -20.26 -2.52 -28.56
C TYR A 355 -20.89 -3.91 -28.58
N GLY A 356 -21.43 -4.35 -27.47
CA GLY A 356 -22.02 -5.67 -27.40
C GLY A 356 -23.00 -5.80 -26.25
N TYR A 357 -24.11 -6.48 -26.51
CA TYR A 357 -25.08 -6.88 -25.50
C TYR A 357 -25.09 -8.41 -25.41
N ARG A 358 -24.70 -8.97 -24.28
CA ARG A 358 -24.92 -10.38 -23.94
C ARG A 358 -26.19 -10.47 -23.13
N GLY A 359 -27.34 -10.46 -23.79
CA GLY A 359 -28.62 -10.58 -23.13
C GLY A 359 -29.34 -11.85 -23.56
N GLY A 360 -29.97 -12.55 -22.60
CA GLY A 360 -30.98 -13.52 -22.85
C GLY A 360 -32.27 -12.85 -23.34
N TYR A 361 -33.03 -13.51 -24.18
CA TYR A 361 -34.43 -13.30 -24.58
C TYR A 361 -35.02 -11.87 -24.41
N PHE A 362 -34.61 -10.93 -25.21
CA PHE A 362 -35.36 -9.67 -25.38
C PHE A 362 -35.49 -9.29 -26.86
N SER A 363 -36.70 -8.96 -27.24
CA SER A 363 -37.01 -8.38 -28.55
C SER A 363 -36.77 -6.89 -28.48
N LEU A 364 -35.69 -6.41 -29.06
CA LEU A 364 -35.44 -4.98 -29.22
C LEU A 364 -35.57 -4.58 -30.69
N ARG A 365 -36.24 -3.47 -30.93
CA ARG A 365 -36.34 -2.83 -32.23
C ARG A 365 -35.62 -1.49 -32.17
N GLY A 366 -34.68 -1.25 -33.06
CA GLY A 366 -34.14 0.09 -33.23
C GLY A 366 -32.69 0.17 -33.71
N VAL A 367 -32.30 1.36 -34.02
CA VAL A 367 -30.90 1.77 -34.24
C VAL A 367 -30.35 2.25 -32.90
N SER A 368 -29.19 1.77 -32.52
CA SER A 368 -28.52 2.26 -31.33
C SER A 368 -27.41 3.20 -31.78
N ASP A 369 -27.53 4.43 -31.35
CA ASP A 369 -26.47 5.42 -31.46
C ASP A 369 -25.78 5.52 -30.10
N VAL A 370 -24.49 5.20 -30.06
CA VAL A 370 -23.67 5.43 -28.87
C VAL A 370 -22.81 6.66 -29.14
N LYS A 371 -22.95 7.67 -28.30
CA LYS A 371 -22.05 8.82 -28.27
C LYS A 371 -21.34 8.84 -26.95
N THR A 372 -20.04 9.04 -26.99
CA THR A 372 -19.22 9.19 -25.79
C THR A 372 -18.04 10.12 -26.08
N ILE A 373 -17.47 10.68 -25.03
CA ILE A 373 -16.19 11.37 -25.09
C ILE A 373 -15.17 10.46 -24.40
N LEU A 374 -14.15 10.03 -25.15
CA LEU A 374 -12.98 9.41 -24.56
C LEU A 374 -12.07 10.49 -23.99
N GLU A 375 -11.88 10.48 -22.70
CA GLU A 375 -10.84 11.25 -22.03
C GLU A 375 -9.65 10.33 -21.80
N ILE A 376 -8.49 10.74 -22.29
CA ILE A 376 -7.23 10.00 -22.23
C ILE A 376 -6.27 10.85 -21.40
N ASP A 377 -6.11 10.49 -20.14
CA ASP A 377 -5.17 11.14 -19.23
C ASP A 377 -3.88 10.34 -19.23
N GLN A 378 -2.82 10.91 -19.79
CA GLN A 378 -1.50 10.31 -19.90
C GLN A 378 -0.57 10.96 -18.89
N HIS A 379 0.26 10.14 -18.28
CA HIS A 379 1.24 10.56 -17.32
C HIS A 379 2.56 9.82 -17.61
N MET A 380 3.62 10.58 -17.82
CA MET A 380 4.96 10.05 -18.03
C MET A 380 5.92 10.66 -17.02
N GLN A 381 6.55 9.82 -16.25
CA GLN A 381 7.59 10.18 -15.29
C GLN A 381 8.93 9.68 -15.80
N THR A 382 9.93 10.55 -15.81
CA THR A 382 11.33 10.17 -16.07
C THR A 382 12.01 9.88 -14.74
N LEU A 383 12.58 8.69 -14.62
CA LEU A 383 13.17 8.20 -13.38
C LEU A 383 14.70 8.13 -13.50
N ASN A 384 15.40 8.24 -12.36
CA ASN A 384 16.86 8.11 -12.32
C ASN A 384 17.33 6.64 -12.31
N ASP A 385 16.47 5.69 -12.00
CA ASP A 385 16.76 4.26 -12.00
C ASP A 385 15.52 3.43 -12.36
N ALA A 386 15.72 2.13 -12.61
CA ALA A 386 14.69 1.21 -13.05
C ALA A 386 13.75 0.71 -11.90
N HIS A 387 13.93 1.18 -10.69
CA HIS A 387 13.09 0.78 -9.57
C HIS A 387 11.72 1.43 -9.66
N TYR A 388 10.69 0.62 -9.52
CA TYR A 388 9.33 1.01 -9.81
C TYR A 388 8.37 0.43 -8.75
N PRO A 389 7.90 1.26 -7.83
CA PRO A 389 6.88 0.84 -6.89
C PRO A 389 5.50 0.77 -7.57
N LEU A 390 4.71 -0.25 -7.25
CA LEU A 390 3.28 -0.28 -7.56
C LEU A 390 2.53 0.75 -6.69
N ILE A 391 2.97 0.89 -5.44
CA ILE A 391 2.47 1.90 -4.51
C ILE A 391 3.65 2.68 -3.98
N SER A 392 3.67 3.96 -4.30
CA SER A 392 4.74 4.87 -3.88
C SER A 392 4.67 5.18 -2.38
N ASP A 393 5.82 5.50 -1.83
CA ASP A 393 5.97 6.16 -0.53
C ASP A 393 5.53 5.33 0.70
N LEU A 394 5.31 4.02 0.57
CA LEU A 394 4.93 3.17 1.71
C LEU A 394 6.00 3.18 2.81
N SER A 395 7.29 3.21 2.43
CA SER A 395 8.43 3.23 3.36
C SER A 395 8.41 4.42 4.33
N GLN A 396 7.74 5.52 3.98
CA GLN A 396 7.54 6.66 4.88
C GLN A 396 6.91 6.25 6.22
N ASN A 397 6.03 5.24 6.20
CA ASN A 397 5.35 4.76 7.40
C ASN A 397 6.23 3.87 8.30
N ALA A 398 7.39 3.41 7.81
CA ALA A 398 8.17 2.36 8.46
C ALA A 398 8.79 2.80 9.80
N ALA A 399 9.30 4.03 9.86
CA ALA A 399 9.94 4.53 11.08
C ALA A 399 8.93 4.66 12.23
N TYR A 400 7.76 5.23 11.96
CA TYR A 400 6.69 5.34 12.96
C TYR A 400 6.18 3.96 13.39
N LEU A 401 5.88 3.06 12.43
CA LEU A 401 5.42 1.70 12.72
C LEU A 401 6.43 0.93 13.58
N THR A 402 7.72 1.00 13.23
CA THR A 402 8.79 0.36 14.00
C THR A 402 8.86 0.91 15.41
N SER A 403 8.84 2.25 15.54
CA SER A 403 8.89 2.93 16.84
C SER A 403 7.69 2.58 17.70
N ALA A 404 6.49 2.55 17.14
CA ALA A 404 5.25 2.24 17.85
C ALA A 404 5.28 0.85 18.52
N HIS A 405 5.98 -0.10 17.91
CA HIS A 405 6.13 -1.47 18.45
C HIS A 405 7.45 -1.72 19.20
N GLY A 406 8.29 -0.70 19.37
CA GLY A 406 9.61 -0.86 20.02
C GLY A 406 10.47 -1.90 19.30
N GLY A 407 10.40 -1.96 17.98
CA GLY A 407 11.02 -2.98 17.13
C GLY A 407 12.36 -2.58 16.52
N ILE A 408 12.78 -3.35 15.52
CA ILE A 408 13.91 -3.03 14.65
C ILE A 408 13.44 -2.94 13.20
N MET A 409 14.07 -2.04 12.44
CA MET A 409 13.81 -1.89 11.01
C MET A 409 14.96 -2.43 10.18
N ILE A 410 14.60 -3.09 9.08
CA ILE A 410 15.53 -3.55 8.04
C ILE A 410 15.07 -2.89 6.74
N ALA A 411 15.90 -2.06 6.16
CA ALA A 411 15.64 -1.38 4.90
C ALA A 411 16.86 -1.49 3.99
N ASP A 412 16.64 -1.85 2.75
CA ASP A 412 17.69 -1.91 1.72
C ASP A 412 17.05 -1.68 0.36
N GLU A 413 17.59 -0.76 -0.42
CA GLU A 413 17.16 -0.45 -1.78
C GLU A 413 17.25 -1.65 -2.73
N LYS A 414 18.13 -2.62 -2.42
CA LYS A 414 18.37 -3.83 -3.21
C LYS A 414 17.29 -4.89 -3.07
N PHE A 415 16.25 -4.64 -2.27
CA PHE A 415 15.14 -5.59 -2.11
C PHE A 415 14.22 -5.65 -3.32
N SER A 416 14.14 -4.58 -4.10
CA SER A 416 13.27 -4.51 -5.26
C SER A 416 13.68 -5.48 -6.38
N LEU A 417 12.68 -5.92 -7.15
CA LEU A 417 12.83 -6.84 -8.28
C LEU A 417 13.52 -6.22 -9.49
N THR A 418 13.74 -4.98 -9.49
CA THR A 418 14.04 -4.23 -10.71
C THR A 418 15.51 -4.07 -10.94
N ASP A 419 16.11 -5.02 -11.61
CA ASP A 419 17.15 -4.69 -12.56
C ASP A 419 16.57 -4.65 -13.99
N GLU A 420 17.29 -4.06 -14.90
CA GLU A 420 16.90 -3.94 -16.31
C GLU A 420 16.60 -5.31 -16.93
N THR A 421 17.32 -6.34 -16.52
CA THR A 421 17.17 -7.72 -17.00
C THR A 421 15.81 -8.30 -16.66
N TYR A 422 15.32 -8.11 -15.43
CA TYR A 422 14.00 -8.59 -15.04
C TYR A 422 12.90 -7.89 -15.85
N LEU A 423 12.99 -6.58 -15.99
CA LEU A 423 12.01 -5.79 -16.74
C LEU A 423 12.03 -6.15 -18.22
N GLU A 424 13.21 -6.35 -18.80
CA GLU A 424 13.35 -6.78 -20.19
C GLU A 424 12.67 -8.14 -20.42
N ILE A 425 12.87 -9.11 -19.52
CA ILE A 425 12.21 -10.41 -19.60
C ILE A 425 10.69 -10.27 -19.37
N ALA A 426 10.27 -9.47 -18.39
CA ALA A 426 8.86 -9.26 -18.08
C ALA A 426 8.11 -8.57 -19.21
N ASP A 427 8.73 -7.63 -19.90
CA ASP A 427 8.17 -6.96 -21.08
C ASP A 427 8.00 -7.92 -22.28
N HIS A 428 8.82 -8.97 -22.38
CA HIS A 428 8.68 -9.99 -23.43
C HIS A 428 7.55 -10.99 -23.15
N HIS A 429 7.20 -11.17 -21.90
CA HIS A 429 6.21 -12.16 -21.47
C HIS A 429 5.07 -11.43 -20.76
N SER A 430 3.93 -11.31 -21.40
CA SER A 430 2.69 -10.79 -20.81
C SER A 430 2.17 -11.60 -19.61
N THR A 431 3.01 -12.38 -18.97
CA THR A 431 2.65 -13.50 -18.09
C THR A 431 3.32 -13.50 -16.73
N GLY A 432 4.17 -12.60 -16.36
CA GLY A 432 4.76 -12.53 -15.01
C GLY A 432 5.27 -13.86 -14.40
N PRO A 433 5.73 -13.87 -13.15
CA PRO A 433 6.35 -15.05 -12.51
C PRO A 433 5.45 -16.29 -12.36
N TRP A 434 4.15 -16.16 -12.51
CA TRP A 434 3.19 -17.30 -12.43
C TRP A 434 3.35 -18.29 -13.57
N TYR A 435 3.79 -17.83 -14.73
CA TYR A 435 3.83 -18.58 -15.98
C TYR A 435 5.24 -18.78 -16.53
N ASP A 436 6.21 -17.99 -16.05
CA ASP A 436 7.58 -17.98 -16.55
C ASP A 436 8.56 -18.45 -15.47
N GLU A 437 9.23 -19.57 -15.72
CA GLU A 437 10.19 -20.17 -14.79
C GLU A 437 11.42 -19.28 -14.57
N THR A 438 11.87 -18.56 -15.59
CA THR A 438 13.04 -17.66 -15.47
C THR A 438 12.72 -16.47 -14.58
N LEU A 439 11.55 -15.87 -14.76
CA LEU A 439 11.08 -14.78 -13.89
C LEU A 439 10.85 -15.28 -12.47
N GLN A 440 10.36 -16.51 -12.29
CA GLN A 440 10.16 -17.13 -10.99
C GLN A 440 11.49 -17.36 -10.27
N GLU A 441 12.48 -17.92 -10.95
CA GLU A 441 13.82 -18.12 -10.40
C GLU A 441 14.44 -16.80 -9.97
N TYR A 442 14.45 -15.80 -10.86
CA TYR A 442 14.98 -14.47 -10.57
C TYR A 442 14.28 -13.81 -9.36
N ASN A 443 12.95 -13.86 -9.32
CA ASN A 443 12.16 -13.36 -8.20
C ASN A 443 12.52 -14.08 -6.88
N ASN A 444 12.63 -15.42 -6.94
CA ASN A 444 12.93 -16.23 -5.75
C ASN A 444 14.37 -16.04 -5.25
N GLU A 445 15.34 -15.79 -6.13
CA GLU A 445 16.69 -15.40 -5.75
C GLU A 445 16.68 -14.09 -4.97
N LYS A 446 15.89 -13.10 -5.41
CA LYS A 446 15.72 -11.84 -4.71
C LYS A 446 15.10 -12.05 -3.31
N VAL A 447 14.06 -12.87 -3.21
CA VAL A 447 13.45 -13.22 -1.92
C VAL A 447 14.47 -13.90 -0.99
N ASN A 448 15.27 -14.83 -1.50
CA ASN A 448 16.31 -15.50 -0.73
C ASN A 448 17.39 -14.52 -0.24
N PHE A 449 17.74 -13.53 -1.04
CA PHE A 449 18.62 -12.44 -0.62
C PHE A 449 18.03 -11.68 0.58
N ILE A 450 16.75 -11.29 0.51
CA ILE A 450 16.05 -10.60 1.60
C ILE A 450 16.00 -11.47 2.86
N ILE A 451 15.66 -12.76 2.71
CA ILE A 451 15.63 -13.74 3.79
C ILE A 451 17.02 -13.83 4.47
N SER A 452 18.09 -13.85 3.70
CA SER A 452 19.45 -13.88 4.26
C SER A 452 19.77 -12.64 5.11
N ARG A 453 19.31 -11.46 4.68
CA ARG A 453 19.42 -10.21 5.44
C ARG A 453 18.60 -10.25 6.72
N LEU A 454 17.38 -10.75 6.65
CA LEU A 454 16.50 -10.91 7.80
C LEU A 454 17.10 -11.90 8.82
N GLN A 455 17.59 -13.05 8.37
CA GLN A 455 18.27 -14.06 9.21
C GLN A 455 19.49 -13.49 9.91
N LYS A 456 20.32 -12.72 9.20
CA LYS A 456 21.51 -12.06 9.78
C LYS A 456 21.12 -11.14 10.93
N ASN A 457 20.12 -10.26 10.71
CA ASN A 457 19.65 -9.34 11.75
C ASN A 457 19.01 -10.06 12.94
N LEU A 458 18.20 -11.08 12.68
CA LEU A 458 17.59 -11.87 13.74
C LEU A 458 18.62 -12.65 14.56
N SER A 459 19.64 -13.20 13.90
CA SER A 459 20.76 -13.86 14.57
C SER A 459 21.55 -12.92 15.44
N LEU A 460 21.77 -11.68 14.99
CA LEU A 460 22.43 -10.65 15.79
C LEU A 460 21.62 -10.33 17.05
N LEU A 461 20.32 -10.12 16.94
CA LEU A 461 19.44 -9.92 18.10
C LEU A 461 19.45 -11.10 19.07
N LYS A 462 19.42 -12.33 18.57
CA LYS A 462 19.50 -13.57 19.39
C LYS A 462 20.85 -13.70 20.09
N ASN A 463 21.95 -13.41 19.41
CA ASN A 463 23.30 -13.47 19.98
C ASN A 463 23.51 -12.47 21.13
N HIS A 464 22.79 -11.35 21.12
CA HIS A 464 22.80 -10.35 22.20
C HIS A 464 21.66 -10.53 23.22
N ASP A 465 20.92 -11.66 23.14
CA ASP A 465 19.74 -11.95 23.98
C ASP A 465 18.66 -10.82 23.94
N LEU A 466 18.54 -10.15 22.79
CA LEU A 466 17.61 -9.04 22.59
C LEU A 466 16.31 -9.46 21.89
N TYR A 467 16.19 -10.70 21.46
CA TYR A 467 15.02 -11.19 20.75
C TYR A 467 14.16 -12.08 21.64
N ASN A 468 12.92 -11.71 21.80
CA ASN A 468 11.90 -12.50 22.48
C ASN A 468 11.01 -13.20 21.45
N GLY A 469 11.66 -14.06 20.65
CA GLY A 469 10.95 -14.72 19.55
C GLY A 469 10.05 -15.86 20.00
N TYR A 470 9.45 -16.46 19.04
CA TYR A 470 8.35 -17.44 19.00
C TYR A 470 8.39 -18.65 19.96
N VAL A 471 9.08 -18.62 21.06
CA VAL A 471 8.91 -19.66 22.09
C VAL A 471 7.47 -19.70 22.63
N ASN A 472 6.75 -18.58 22.48
CA ASN A 472 5.34 -18.43 22.86
C ASN A 472 4.47 -17.85 21.73
N GLY A 473 4.85 -17.92 20.48
CA GLY A 473 4.04 -17.49 19.35
C GLY A 473 4.03 -15.99 19.05
N SER A 474 5.08 -15.23 19.35
CA SER A 474 4.95 -13.77 19.40
C SER A 474 6.01 -12.94 18.66
N GLY A 475 6.76 -13.49 17.72
CA GLY A 475 7.62 -12.71 16.84
C GLY A 475 6.84 -12.21 15.62
N TRP A 476 6.84 -10.90 15.37
CA TRP A 476 6.10 -10.27 14.28
C TRP A 476 7.03 -9.70 13.23
N LEU A 477 6.64 -9.84 11.96
CA LEU A 477 7.33 -9.22 10.84
C LEU A 477 6.33 -8.43 9.99
N ALA A 478 6.46 -7.12 9.98
CA ALA A 478 5.73 -6.27 9.04
C ALA A 478 6.51 -6.14 7.74
N LEU A 479 5.93 -6.60 6.63
CA LEU A 479 6.41 -6.36 5.28
C LEU A 479 5.75 -5.09 4.76
N LEU A 480 6.43 -3.96 4.84
CA LEU A 480 5.89 -2.66 4.44
C LEU A 480 6.42 -2.29 3.05
N GLY A 481 5.69 -2.71 2.06
CA GLY A 481 6.01 -2.52 0.64
C GLY A 481 5.19 -3.43 -0.25
N ASP A 482 4.98 -3.00 -1.48
CA ASP A 482 4.34 -3.82 -2.51
C ASP A 482 5.26 -4.95 -3.01
N THR A 483 4.74 -5.76 -3.94
CA THR A 483 5.44 -6.96 -4.43
C THR A 483 6.59 -6.66 -5.39
N ASN A 484 6.72 -5.43 -5.89
CA ASN A 484 7.92 -5.01 -6.64
C ASN A 484 9.04 -4.57 -5.70
N MET A 485 8.68 -3.96 -4.58
CA MET A 485 9.63 -3.46 -3.58
C MET A 485 10.09 -4.53 -2.60
N ILE A 486 9.18 -5.44 -2.21
CA ILE A 486 9.44 -6.61 -1.37
C ILE A 486 8.74 -7.80 -2.02
N PRO A 487 9.42 -8.57 -2.88
CA PRO A 487 8.78 -9.62 -3.67
C PRO A 487 8.19 -10.74 -2.81
N MET A 488 7.13 -11.37 -3.32
CA MET A 488 6.61 -12.63 -2.79
C MET A 488 7.41 -13.79 -3.37
N TYR A 489 7.55 -14.87 -2.61
CA TYR A 489 8.14 -16.10 -3.11
C TYR A 489 7.12 -16.87 -3.95
N TYR A 490 7.54 -17.44 -5.07
CA TYR A 490 6.68 -18.27 -5.92
C TYR A 490 7.07 -19.75 -5.76
N TYR A 491 6.16 -20.54 -5.19
CA TYR A 491 6.33 -21.98 -5.10
C TYR A 491 6.09 -22.63 -6.45
N PRO A 492 6.94 -23.56 -6.92
CA PRO A 492 6.70 -24.26 -8.17
C PRO A 492 5.40 -25.05 -8.10
N SER A 493 4.56 -24.95 -9.12
CA SER A 493 3.34 -25.73 -9.22
C SER A 493 3.66 -27.10 -9.79
N ASN A 494 3.31 -28.17 -9.07
CA ASN A 494 3.40 -29.55 -9.54
C ASN A 494 2.15 -29.99 -10.32
N GLN A 495 1.20 -29.07 -10.53
CA GLN A 495 -0.04 -29.37 -11.24
C GLN A 495 0.13 -29.15 -12.74
N THR A 496 0.44 -30.24 -13.45
CA THR A 496 0.72 -30.21 -14.90
C THR A 496 -0.46 -29.80 -15.78
N HIS A 497 -1.68 -29.76 -15.23
CA HIS A 497 -2.90 -29.38 -15.94
C HIS A 497 -3.33 -27.92 -15.72
N LEU A 498 -2.67 -27.18 -14.84
CA LEU A 498 -2.86 -25.74 -14.67
C LEU A 498 -1.77 -25.00 -15.42
N ALA A 499 -2.15 -23.96 -16.15
CA ALA A 499 -1.20 -23.09 -16.82
C ALA A 499 -0.31 -22.32 -15.81
N GLU A 500 -0.79 -22.18 -14.58
CA GLU A 500 -0.11 -21.46 -13.49
C GLU A 500 1.00 -22.33 -12.90
N ARG A 501 2.24 -21.86 -13.00
CA ARG A 501 3.43 -22.58 -12.56
C ARG A 501 3.93 -22.20 -11.18
N GLY A 502 3.37 -21.15 -10.57
CA GLY A 502 3.83 -20.68 -9.28
C GLY A 502 2.72 -20.11 -8.40
N LEU A 503 2.76 -20.40 -7.10
CA LEU A 503 1.86 -19.82 -6.10
C LEU A 503 2.63 -18.78 -5.29
N PRO A 504 2.23 -17.49 -5.31
CA PRO A 504 2.87 -16.44 -4.53
C PRO A 504 2.59 -16.59 -3.04
N SER A 505 3.60 -16.34 -2.21
CA SER A 505 3.46 -16.41 -0.75
C SER A 505 4.52 -15.59 -0.01
N ASP A 506 4.14 -15.01 1.10
CA ASP A 506 5.06 -14.38 2.06
C ASP A 506 5.56 -15.37 3.14
N ASN A 507 5.09 -16.62 3.13
CA ASN A 507 5.46 -17.63 4.13
C ASN A 507 6.97 -17.85 4.31
N PRO A 508 7.83 -17.82 3.29
CA PRO A 508 9.27 -17.99 3.48
C PRO A 508 9.90 -16.94 4.38
N TYR A 509 9.33 -15.75 4.47
CA TYR A 509 9.78 -14.72 5.41
C TYR A 509 9.55 -15.09 6.89
N SER A 510 8.75 -16.12 7.16
CA SER A 510 8.51 -16.61 8.54
C SER A 510 9.75 -17.25 9.18
N LEU A 511 10.78 -17.52 8.41
CA LEU A 511 12.01 -18.18 8.89
C LEU A 511 11.72 -19.47 9.71
N ASN A 512 10.95 -20.37 9.14
CA ASN A 512 10.53 -21.61 9.80
C ASN A 512 9.81 -21.34 11.13
N HIS A 513 8.83 -20.45 11.09
CA HIS A 513 7.99 -20.03 12.22
C HIS A 513 8.71 -19.23 13.33
N SER A 514 9.88 -18.68 13.05
CA SER A 514 10.53 -17.73 13.99
C SER A 514 9.85 -16.37 14.01
N LEU A 515 9.13 -16.02 12.93
CA LEU A 515 8.39 -14.78 12.74
C LEU A 515 7.01 -15.06 12.15
N SER A 516 6.05 -14.21 12.44
CA SER A 516 4.73 -14.19 11.80
C SER A 516 4.70 -13.02 10.81
N PRO A 517 4.88 -13.27 9.51
CA PRO A 517 4.88 -12.21 8.51
C PRO A 517 3.46 -11.71 8.26
N GLY A 518 3.32 -10.40 8.14
CA GLY A 518 2.12 -9.72 7.67
C GLY A 518 2.51 -8.61 6.71
N ARG A 519 1.90 -8.59 5.52
CA ARG A 519 2.14 -7.52 4.55
C ARG A 519 1.20 -6.36 4.80
N VAL A 520 1.78 -5.18 5.03
CA VAL A 520 1.04 -3.93 5.22
C VAL A 520 1.07 -3.18 3.90
N ILE A 521 -0.06 -3.21 3.21
CA ILE A 521 -0.24 -2.59 1.90
C ILE A 521 -1.67 -2.06 1.77
N SER A 522 -1.81 -0.93 1.12
CA SER A 522 -3.10 -0.36 0.76
C SER A 522 -2.96 0.43 -0.56
N TYR A 523 -3.95 1.19 -0.93
CA TYR A 523 -3.94 1.87 -2.23
C TYR A 523 -2.97 3.06 -2.31
N THR A 524 -2.72 3.73 -1.17
CA THR A 524 -1.79 4.85 -1.05
C THR A 524 -1.04 4.78 0.28
N ALA A 525 0.06 5.51 0.42
CA ALA A 525 0.76 5.66 1.69
C ALA A 525 -0.14 6.29 2.77
N SER A 526 -1.05 7.17 2.37
CA SER A 526 -2.06 7.79 3.24
C SER A 526 -3.05 6.75 3.79
N ASP A 527 -3.58 5.86 2.93
CA ASP A 527 -4.45 4.76 3.38
C ASP A 527 -3.70 3.78 4.29
N THR A 528 -2.39 3.51 4.01
CA THR A 528 -1.53 2.68 4.86
C THR A 528 -1.35 3.30 6.24
N SER A 529 -1.10 4.60 6.33
CA SER A 529 -0.98 5.29 7.62
C SER A 529 -2.27 5.19 8.45
N LEU A 530 -3.41 5.32 7.80
CA LEU A 530 -4.72 5.14 8.45
C LEU A 530 -4.95 3.70 8.92
N LEU A 531 -4.55 2.70 8.12
CA LEU A 531 -4.62 1.29 8.52
C LEU A 531 -3.75 1.04 9.77
N ILE A 532 -2.52 1.55 9.78
CA ILE A 532 -1.61 1.46 10.92
C ILE A 532 -2.24 2.13 12.15
N ALA A 533 -2.75 3.35 12.01
CA ALA A 533 -3.39 4.07 13.11
C ALA A 533 -4.61 3.33 13.65
N ARG A 534 -5.49 2.82 12.79
CA ARG A 534 -6.64 2.00 13.21
C ARG A 534 -6.23 0.73 13.95
N THR A 535 -5.12 0.12 13.56
CA THR A 535 -4.60 -1.08 14.23
C THR A 535 -4.01 -0.74 15.60
N LEU A 536 -3.19 0.29 15.68
CA LEU A 536 -2.55 0.72 16.93
C LEU A 536 -3.54 1.25 17.96
N PHE A 537 -4.57 1.93 17.51
CA PHE A 537 -5.58 2.58 18.36
C PHE A 537 -6.97 1.93 18.25
N TYR A 538 -6.99 0.62 17.97
CA TYR A 538 -8.23 -0.11 17.74
C TYR A 538 -9.21 0.03 18.89
N GLU A 539 -8.76 -0.13 20.12
CA GLU A 539 -9.63 -0.05 21.31
C GLU A 539 -10.20 1.36 21.52
N GLN A 540 -9.43 2.41 21.21
CA GLN A 540 -9.88 3.80 21.34
C GLN A 540 -10.92 4.17 20.28
N VAL A 541 -10.76 3.65 19.06
CA VAL A 541 -11.62 3.99 17.91
C VAL A 541 -12.90 3.14 17.89
N CYS A 542 -12.78 1.85 18.19
CA CYS A 542 -13.91 0.93 18.15
C CYS A 542 -14.61 0.78 19.51
N GLY A 543 -13.95 1.16 20.60
CA GLY A 543 -14.40 0.87 21.96
C GLY A 543 -14.31 -0.63 22.30
N PRO A 544 -14.55 -0.99 23.55
CA PRO A 544 -14.67 -2.39 23.91
C PRO A 544 -15.93 -2.98 23.26
N PRO A 545 -15.89 -4.22 22.75
CA PRO A 545 -17.05 -4.86 22.15
C PRO A 545 -18.22 -4.89 23.15
N THR A 546 -19.34 -4.26 22.78
CA THR A 546 -20.57 -4.35 23.58
C THR A 546 -21.43 -5.51 23.06
N PRO A 547 -22.36 -6.05 23.88
CA PRO A 547 -23.29 -7.07 23.42
C PRO A 547 -24.17 -6.62 22.25
N GLU A 548 -24.38 -5.31 22.11
CA GLU A 548 -25.14 -4.70 21.01
C GLU A 548 -24.33 -4.57 19.72
N ASP A 549 -23.00 -4.61 19.79
CA ASP A 549 -22.12 -4.51 18.63
C ASP A 549 -22.06 -5.83 17.86
N GLU A 550 -23.14 -6.19 17.20
CA GLU A 550 -23.22 -7.45 16.46
C GLU A 550 -22.14 -7.60 15.37
N TRP A 551 -21.63 -6.49 14.80
CA TRP A 551 -20.66 -6.55 13.71
C TRP A 551 -19.36 -7.30 14.10
N HIS A 552 -18.92 -7.24 15.36
CA HIS A 552 -17.75 -7.99 15.86
C HIS A 552 -17.89 -9.50 15.72
N ARG A 553 -19.12 -10.00 15.72
CA ARG A 553 -19.43 -11.42 15.58
C ARG A 553 -19.90 -11.80 14.18
N LYS A 554 -20.16 -10.83 13.30
CA LYS A 554 -20.61 -11.09 11.93
C LYS A 554 -19.48 -11.63 11.07
N PHE A 555 -19.78 -12.72 10.38
CA PHE A 555 -18.90 -13.39 9.44
C PHE A 555 -19.69 -13.66 8.16
N ASN A 556 -19.33 -12.97 7.07
CA ASN A 556 -20.06 -13.06 5.81
C ASN A 556 -19.28 -13.88 4.78
N PHE A 557 -19.92 -14.88 4.24
CA PHE A 557 -19.44 -15.64 3.08
C PHE A 557 -20.14 -15.12 1.83
N VAL A 558 -19.38 -14.68 0.85
CA VAL A 558 -19.89 -14.11 -0.40
C VAL A 558 -19.40 -14.91 -1.59
N PHE A 559 -20.34 -15.48 -2.33
CA PHE A 559 -20.04 -16.23 -3.54
C PHE A 559 -20.34 -15.39 -4.78
N GLY A 560 -19.31 -15.23 -5.61
CA GLY A 560 -19.44 -14.66 -6.93
C GLY A 560 -19.87 -15.67 -7.98
N GLU A 561 -19.97 -15.19 -9.19
CA GLU A 561 -20.40 -15.98 -10.35
C GLU A 561 -19.57 -17.24 -10.56
N GLY A 562 -20.25 -18.34 -10.82
CA GLY A 562 -19.66 -19.64 -11.17
C GLY A 562 -19.17 -20.48 -10.00
N PHE A 563 -19.24 -19.97 -8.78
CA PHE A 563 -18.74 -20.65 -7.57
C PHE A 563 -19.85 -21.12 -6.62
N GLY A 564 -21.07 -20.56 -6.74
CA GLY A 564 -22.18 -20.83 -5.80
C GLY A 564 -22.89 -22.15 -6.00
N GLU A 565 -22.98 -22.65 -7.23
CA GLU A 565 -23.94 -23.71 -7.53
C GLU A 565 -23.44 -25.12 -7.22
N THR A 566 -22.15 -25.39 -7.21
CA THR A 566 -21.65 -26.79 -7.18
C THR A 566 -20.49 -27.08 -6.23
N GLY A 567 -19.80 -26.12 -5.68
CA GLY A 567 -18.60 -26.38 -4.89
C GLY A 567 -18.43 -25.51 -3.66
N GLY A 568 -18.41 -24.19 -3.84
CA GLY A 568 -18.14 -23.25 -2.77
C GLY A 568 -19.17 -23.31 -1.65
N PHE A 569 -20.44 -23.32 -1.98
CA PHE A 569 -21.54 -23.35 -1.02
C PHE A 569 -21.50 -24.57 -0.10
N PHE A 570 -21.33 -25.78 -0.67
CA PHE A 570 -21.28 -27.00 0.13
C PHE A 570 -20.04 -27.11 1.01
N HIS A 571 -18.94 -26.48 0.61
CA HIS A 571 -17.72 -26.46 1.42
C HIS A 571 -17.79 -25.43 2.56
N GLN A 572 -18.45 -24.31 2.36
CA GLN A 572 -18.48 -23.22 3.35
C GLN A 572 -19.58 -23.37 4.40
N ILE A 573 -20.67 -24.08 4.13
CA ILE A 573 -21.71 -24.34 5.12
C ILE A 573 -21.17 -25.03 6.39
N PRO A 574 -20.30 -26.07 6.30
CA PRO A 574 -19.70 -26.67 7.48
C PRO A 574 -18.86 -25.68 8.30
N TYR A 575 -18.18 -24.74 7.63
CA TYR A 575 -17.40 -23.69 8.31
C TYR A 575 -18.32 -22.68 8.99
N ALA A 576 -19.37 -22.23 8.29
CA ALA A 576 -20.39 -21.34 8.85
C ALA A 576 -20.99 -21.95 10.11
N ASN A 577 -21.48 -23.20 10.04
CA ASN A 577 -22.03 -23.92 11.19
C ASN A 577 -21.03 -24.06 12.34
N LYS A 578 -19.75 -24.28 12.02
CA LYS A 578 -18.71 -24.34 13.05
C LYS A 578 -18.47 -22.99 13.70
N LEU A 579 -18.44 -21.91 12.93
CA LEU A 579 -18.32 -20.54 13.46
C LEU A 579 -19.51 -20.17 14.32
N GLU A 580 -20.74 -20.54 13.92
CA GLU A 580 -21.94 -20.36 14.73
C GLU A 580 -21.84 -21.08 16.07
N SER A 581 -21.26 -22.28 16.10
CA SER A 581 -21.03 -23.01 17.35
C SER A 581 -20.06 -22.30 18.31
N TYR A 582 -19.25 -21.37 17.80
CA TYR A 582 -18.38 -20.48 18.59
C TYR A 582 -19.03 -19.13 18.91
N GLY A 583 -20.28 -18.90 18.54
CA GLY A 583 -21.02 -17.67 18.83
C GLY A 583 -20.90 -16.58 17.77
N PHE A 584 -20.36 -16.89 16.59
CA PHE A 584 -20.36 -15.97 15.46
C PHE A 584 -21.73 -15.96 14.77
N LEU A 585 -22.08 -14.82 14.18
CA LEU A 585 -23.26 -14.64 13.34
C LEU A 585 -22.83 -14.80 11.89
N THR A 586 -23.12 -15.93 11.29
CA THR A 586 -22.71 -16.21 9.92
C THR A 586 -23.81 -15.91 8.92
N THR A 587 -23.46 -15.36 7.78
CA THR A 587 -24.38 -15.17 6.65
C THR A 587 -23.71 -15.59 5.35
N VAL A 588 -24.41 -16.39 4.56
CA VAL A 588 -23.95 -16.86 3.25
C VAL A 588 -24.74 -16.12 2.17
N TYR A 589 -24.06 -15.36 1.34
CA TYR A 589 -24.63 -14.59 0.24
C TYR A 589 -24.21 -15.17 -1.12
N GLY A 590 -25.06 -15.02 -2.10
CA GLY A 590 -24.71 -15.30 -3.50
C GLY A 590 -25.24 -16.58 -4.08
N ASP A 591 -26.14 -17.33 -3.41
CA ASP A 591 -26.80 -18.48 -3.94
C ASP A 591 -28.30 -18.27 -4.22
N LEU A 592 -28.89 -19.26 -4.90
CA LEU A 592 -30.25 -19.41 -5.40
C LEU A 592 -31.39 -18.97 -4.45
N ARG A 593 -31.13 -18.81 -3.17
CA ARG A 593 -32.16 -18.55 -2.15
C ARG A 593 -32.19 -17.13 -1.64
N ASN A 594 -31.08 -16.45 -1.55
CA ASN A 594 -30.98 -15.18 -0.86
C ASN A 594 -30.43 -14.10 -1.75
N SER A 595 -31.20 -13.87 -2.76
CA SER A 595 -31.08 -12.59 -3.41
C SER A 595 -29.63 -12.16 -3.64
N ARG A 596 -29.16 -12.50 -4.77
CA ARG A 596 -28.18 -11.78 -5.52
C ARG A 596 -28.13 -10.27 -5.21
N GLN A 597 -29.28 -9.62 -5.01
CA GLN A 597 -29.40 -8.24 -4.59
C GLN A 597 -28.79 -7.95 -3.20
N ALA A 598 -28.74 -8.93 -2.31
CA ALA A 598 -28.13 -8.74 -0.99
C ALA A 598 -26.60 -8.74 -1.06
N ALA A 599 -26.00 -9.62 -1.87
CA ALA A 599 -24.55 -9.66 -2.07
C ALA A 599 -24.00 -8.39 -2.76
N GLU A 600 -24.87 -7.64 -3.45
CA GLU A 600 -24.53 -6.40 -4.12
C GLU A 600 -24.58 -5.18 -3.18
N ARG A 601 -25.06 -5.33 -1.96
CA ARG A 601 -25.13 -4.23 -1.00
C ARG A 601 -23.80 -4.04 -0.30
N LEU A 602 -23.37 -2.80 -0.21
CA LEU A 602 -22.10 -2.44 0.42
C LEU A 602 -22.00 -2.90 1.88
N ASN A 603 -23.10 -2.88 2.63
CA ASN A 603 -23.12 -3.28 4.04
C ASN A 603 -22.75 -4.75 4.29
N VAL A 604 -22.85 -5.62 3.27
CA VAL A 604 -22.37 -7.01 3.35
C VAL A 604 -20.84 -7.05 3.58
N TYR A 605 -20.15 -6.02 3.12
CA TYR A 605 -18.69 -5.90 3.19
C TYR A 605 -18.21 -4.93 4.29
N THR A 606 -19.07 -4.05 4.77
CA THR A 606 -18.68 -2.97 5.69
C THR A 606 -19.22 -3.13 7.10
N ASP A 607 -20.37 -3.81 7.27
CA ASP A 607 -21.00 -4.03 8.58
C ASP A 607 -20.76 -5.48 9.06
N THR A 608 -19.49 -5.88 9.09
CA THR A 608 -19.09 -7.24 9.45
C THR A 608 -17.63 -7.26 9.90
N ASN A 609 -17.28 -8.18 10.79
CA ASN A 609 -15.91 -8.39 11.23
C ASN A 609 -15.06 -9.08 10.15
N TYR A 610 -15.64 -10.04 9.46
CA TYR A 610 -14.93 -10.82 8.45
C TYR A 610 -15.79 -11.07 7.22
N VAL A 611 -15.19 -10.94 6.06
CA VAL A 611 -15.78 -11.29 4.77
C VAL A 611 -14.88 -12.27 4.06
N GLU A 612 -15.43 -13.43 3.71
CA GLU A 612 -14.80 -14.35 2.77
C GLU A 612 -15.50 -14.25 1.42
N TYR A 613 -14.77 -13.84 0.41
CA TYR A 613 -15.26 -13.74 -0.95
C TYR A 613 -14.66 -14.85 -1.82
N LEU A 614 -15.52 -15.58 -2.52
CA LEU A 614 -15.13 -16.57 -3.52
C LEU A 614 -15.82 -16.24 -4.85
N GLY A 615 -15.07 -15.83 -5.85
CA GLY A 615 -15.63 -15.43 -7.15
C GLY A 615 -14.58 -14.93 -8.13
N HIS A 616 -15.05 -14.39 -9.25
CA HIS A 616 -14.18 -13.77 -10.23
C HIS A 616 -13.79 -12.35 -9.79
N GLY A 617 -12.56 -11.97 -10.05
CA GLY A 617 -12.06 -10.62 -9.78
C GLY A 617 -10.97 -10.22 -10.76
N ASP A 618 -10.59 -8.97 -10.69
CA ASP A 618 -9.44 -8.39 -11.37
C ASP A 618 -8.75 -7.45 -10.38
N TRP A 619 -7.62 -6.87 -10.71
CA TRP A 619 -6.81 -6.07 -9.79
C TRP A 619 -7.55 -4.88 -9.13
N PHE A 620 -8.71 -4.45 -9.65
CA PHE A 620 -9.48 -3.32 -9.11
C PHE A 620 -10.98 -3.58 -8.94
N TRP A 621 -11.47 -4.79 -9.21
CA TRP A 621 -12.88 -5.15 -9.05
C TRP A 621 -13.06 -6.64 -8.74
N PHE A 622 -14.21 -6.99 -8.19
CA PHE A 622 -14.70 -8.35 -8.07
C PHE A 622 -16.21 -8.42 -8.35
N THR A 623 -16.69 -9.57 -8.76
CA THR A 623 -18.08 -9.76 -9.18
C THR A 623 -18.85 -10.54 -8.12
N PRO A 624 -19.73 -9.89 -7.36
CA PRO A 624 -20.53 -10.56 -6.34
C PRO A 624 -21.72 -11.34 -6.92
N SER A 625 -21.90 -11.38 -8.24
CA SER A 625 -23.07 -11.96 -8.89
C SER A 625 -22.76 -13.31 -9.53
N ILE A 626 -23.67 -14.29 -9.34
CA ILE A 626 -23.58 -15.65 -9.86
C ILE A 626 -23.84 -15.73 -11.38
N TYR A 627 -24.61 -14.80 -11.91
CA TYR A 627 -25.10 -14.89 -13.29
C TYR A 627 -24.39 -13.96 -14.26
N GLY A 628 -23.16 -13.63 -14.02
CA GLY A 628 -22.35 -12.86 -14.92
C GLY A 628 -23.08 -11.75 -15.67
N PHE A 629 -22.52 -11.33 -16.71
CA PHE A 629 -22.91 -10.21 -17.55
C PHE A 629 -24.38 -10.09 -17.97
N ASN A 630 -25.22 -11.06 -17.70
CA ASN A 630 -26.61 -11.10 -18.20
C ASN A 630 -27.65 -10.54 -17.25
N SER A 631 -27.28 -10.27 -16.05
CA SER A 631 -28.23 -9.83 -15.07
C SER A 631 -27.63 -8.74 -14.23
N ILE A 632 -27.51 -7.54 -14.79
CA ILE A 632 -27.17 -6.34 -14.01
C ILE A 632 -26.09 -6.64 -12.97
N GLY A 633 -25.05 -7.34 -13.38
CA GLY A 633 -23.92 -7.69 -12.53
C GLY A 633 -23.22 -6.42 -12.09
N GLN A 634 -23.41 -6.09 -10.85
CA GLN A 634 -22.67 -4.98 -10.26
C GLN A 634 -21.30 -5.52 -9.87
N SER A 635 -20.28 -5.09 -10.56
CA SER A 635 -18.94 -5.23 -10.05
C SER A 635 -18.76 -4.24 -8.90
N ILE A 636 -18.20 -4.70 -7.80
CA ILE A 636 -17.80 -3.84 -6.70
C ILE A 636 -16.35 -3.44 -6.97
N GLY A 637 -16.15 -2.21 -7.35
CA GLY A 637 -14.80 -1.68 -7.54
C GLY A 637 -14.13 -1.34 -6.20
N ALA A 638 -12.80 -1.31 -6.21
CA ALA A 638 -12.00 -0.93 -5.03
C ALA A 638 -12.44 0.41 -4.42
N VAL A 639 -12.94 1.33 -5.22
CA VAL A 639 -13.48 2.63 -4.75
C VAL A 639 -14.75 2.45 -3.94
N GLN A 640 -15.61 1.48 -4.28
CA GLN A 640 -16.86 1.23 -3.54
C GLN A 640 -16.61 0.55 -2.20
N VAL A 641 -15.62 -0.31 -2.11
CA VAL A 641 -15.21 -0.93 -0.83
C VAL A 641 -14.53 0.08 0.09
N ARG A 642 -14.00 1.17 -0.48
CA ARG A 642 -13.37 2.25 0.26
C ARG A 642 -14.35 3.22 0.93
N SER A 643 -15.55 3.36 0.40
CA SER A 643 -16.57 4.26 0.94
C SER A 643 -17.22 3.67 2.20
#